data_933a08d9348613454dc24a581f43fe12
#
_entry.id   933a08d9348613454dc24a581f43fe12
#
_cell.length_a   1.000
_cell.length_b   1.000
_cell.length_c   1.000
_cell.angle_alpha   90.00
_cell.angle_beta   90.00
_cell.angle_gamma   90.00
#
_symmetry.space_group_name_H-M   'P 1'
#
loop_
_entity.id
_entity.type
_entity.pdbx_description
1 polymer ?
#
loop_
_entity_poly.entity_id
_entity_poly.type
_entity_poly.pdbx_seq_one_letter_code
_entity_poly.pdbx_strand_id
1 'polypeptide(L)'
;MDRVTIINRVGIDYHTPNIEGGEYSYVQEAGSKENLAKALGRQPEHFKLDIRFEHSDVVVLVETKPIFVELDEKQLAEYLQEERVLHWGKKIIAILANTKDDKIKVWKSFVDDKHLLVDETVMDTMEHYVSLFDLNKSNDREKVLKNTYALNELLHKKDIKESLRSQFVGTLLLHIKDLVKRIGATQIDEELKDKINLSFELKSEKEIRAGIENTLTELLDGSDNKTKKIELLQRNVLTDQKVRALKKADWIEIIDSILLDIYKYIDTDSSEGQDILNLFFIAFNKYTGKADKNQAFTPDHITEFMCRLTEVDHTKRVLDGTCGSASFLVQAMVKELADCRIGHTEAETKALQTRVKKENIYGIEVEEKAFGLSVTNMLIHGDGNSNIKLGSCFEQKTFIKDADPNIILMNPPYNAKPIGIPASYKTSWTSKQKKGTADPTKGLVFVRYFSDVVKELNKKRKLNGEENKTVKLAVLLPLACAIGTGKQIQYEKRLLLEDNTLEAVFSLPGEMFYPGASVCACCMLFTLGQSHVKADGTVRSTFFGYCKDDGFVKKKNLGRVEQFDEDGNSKWKAIENEWLDLYERKAVVDGKSAVEKVDSNSEWLCEAYMKTDYSKLTAEDFQKTLNNYLAYLVKEGNVYESSDLYVDGEQ
;
A
#
# COMPACT_ATOMS: atom_id res chain seq x y z
N MET A 1 -17.71 -14.01 -35.15
CA MET A 1 -16.37 -13.76 -34.53
C MET A 1 -15.72 -15.11 -34.28
N ASP A 2 -14.52 -15.36 -34.77
CA ASP A 2 -13.83 -16.63 -34.48
C ASP A 2 -13.21 -16.62 -33.06
N ARG A 3 -12.86 -17.82 -32.57
CA ARG A 3 -12.31 -17.98 -31.20
C ARG A 3 -11.03 -17.18 -30.98
N VAL A 4 -10.16 -17.08 -31.98
CA VAL A 4 -8.90 -16.33 -31.90
C VAL A 4 -9.17 -14.83 -31.74
N THR A 5 -10.15 -14.31 -32.48
CA THR A 5 -10.57 -12.92 -32.38
C THR A 5 -11.15 -12.62 -30.99
N ILE A 6 -11.93 -13.52 -30.41
CA ILE A 6 -12.49 -13.39 -29.05
C ILE A 6 -11.36 -13.34 -28.03
N ILE A 7 -10.42 -14.30 -28.08
CA ILE A 7 -9.29 -14.37 -27.15
C ILE A 7 -8.44 -13.11 -27.23
N ASN A 8 -8.11 -12.64 -28.44
CA ASN A 8 -7.30 -11.42 -28.62
C ASN A 8 -7.97 -10.15 -28.11
N ARG A 9 -9.29 -10.05 -28.22
CA ARG A 9 -10.03 -8.86 -27.75
C ARG A 9 -10.20 -8.82 -26.24
N VAL A 10 -10.36 -9.98 -25.59
CA VAL A 10 -10.44 -10.05 -24.12
C VAL A 10 -9.09 -9.77 -23.48
N GLY A 11 -7.98 -9.79 -24.24
CA GLY A 11 -6.65 -9.40 -23.76
C GLY A 11 -6.04 -10.39 -22.77
N ILE A 12 -6.45 -11.66 -22.82
CA ILE A 12 -5.94 -12.70 -21.94
C ILE A 12 -4.65 -13.26 -22.51
N ASP A 13 -3.63 -13.36 -21.66
CA ASP A 13 -2.38 -14.01 -21.99
C ASP A 13 -2.61 -15.50 -22.29
N TYR A 14 -2.15 -15.95 -23.45
CA TYR A 14 -2.23 -17.35 -23.89
C TYR A 14 -1.55 -18.35 -22.93
N HIS A 15 -0.76 -17.85 -21.99
CA HIS A 15 -0.10 -18.65 -20.97
C HIS A 15 -0.95 -18.88 -19.71
N THR A 16 -2.17 -18.35 -19.66
CA THR A 16 -3.07 -18.66 -18.54
C THR A 16 -3.47 -20.13 -18.61
N PRO A 17 -3.24 -20.93 -17.55
CA PRO A 17 -3.41 -22.40 -17.61
C PRO A 17 -4.85 -22.86 -17.87
N ASN A 18 -5.80 -21.96 -17.95
CA ASN A 18 -7.23 -22.20 -18.09
C ASN A 18 -7.78 -21.94 -19.50
N ILE A 19 -6.89 -21.71 -20.49
CA ILE A 19 -7.30 -21.55 -21.89
C ILE A 19 -6.81 -22.75 -22.68
N GLU A 20 -7.69 -23.73 -22.88
CA GLU A 20 -7.42 -24.80 -23.85
C GLU A 20 -7.98 -24.39 -25.20
N GLY A 21 -7.13 -24.35 -26.23
CA GLY A 21 -7.52 -24.09 -27.60
C GLY A 21 -8.41 -25.21 -28.14
N GLY A 22 -9.70 -25.08 -28.00
CA GLY A 22 -10.68 -26.08 -28.39
C GLY A 22 -11.97 -25.94 -27.60
N GLU A 23 -12.85 -26.91 -27.73
CA GLU A 23 -14.01 -26.98 -26.86
C GLU A 23 -13.54 -27.16 -25.42
N TYR A 24 -13.76 -26.14 -24.58
CA TYR A 24 -13.42 -26.18 -23.16
C TYR A 24 -14.29 -27.22 -22.48
N SER A 25 -13.67 -28.23 -21.88
CA SER A 25 -14.41 -29.13 -21.02
C SER A 25 -14.49 -28.51 -19.64
N TYR A 26 -15.65 -28.02 -19.32
CA TYR A 26 -16.05 -27.45 -18.05
C TYR A 26 -15.53 -28.19 -16.81
N VAL A 27 -15.32 -29.45 -16.96
CA VAL A 27 -15.02 -30.39 -15.88
C VAL A 27 -13.55 -30.65 -15.68
N GLN A 28 -12.69 -30.19 -16.57
CA GLN A 28 -11.25 -30.41 -16.38
C GLN A 28 -10.69 -29.65 -15.16
N GLU A 29 -11.21 -28.49 -14.87
CA GLU A 29 -10.84 -27.74 -13.67
C GLU A 29 -11.46 -28.28 -12.37
N ALA A 30 -12.64 -28.87 -12.42
CA ALA A 30 -13.32 -29.43 -11.25
C ALA A 30 -12.78 -30.77 -10.76
N GLY A 31 -11.67 -31.22 -11.33
CA GLY A 31 -10.99 -32.46 -10.94
C GLY A 31 -11.57 -33.73 -11.52
N SER A 32 -12.84 -33.83 -11.88
CA SER A 32 -13.33 -34.95 -12.68
C SER A 32 -14.75 -34.72 -13.24
N LYS A 33 -14.95 -35.07 -14.51
CA LYS A 33 -16.26 -35.09 -15.16
C LYS A 33 -17.28 -35.90 -14.38
N GLU A 34 -16.85 -37.02 -13.80
CA GLU A 34 -17.69 -37.91 -13.05
C GLU A 34 -18.20 -37.28 -11.76
N ASN A 35 -17.38 -36.54 -11.07
CA ASN A 35 -17.79 -35.86 -9.82
C ASN A 35 -18.84 -34.79 -10.08
N LEU A 36 -18.66 -33.97 -11.13
CA LEU A 36 -19.63 -32.97 -11.50
C LEU A 36 -20.92 -33.59 -12.03
N ALA A 37 -20.84 -34.54 -12.95
CA ALA A 37 -21.97 -35.24 -13.49
C ALA A 37 -22.81 -35.93 -12.37
N LYS A 38 -22.12 -36.52 -11.40
CA LYS A 38 -22.74 -37.11 -10.21
C LYS A 38 -23.41 -36.05 -9.34
N ALA A 39 -22.80 -34.90 -9.11
CA ALA A 39 -23.36 -33.80 -8.32
C ALA A 39 -24.62 -33.19 -8.98
N LEU A 40 -24.64 -33.11 -10.30
CA LEU A 40 -25.72 -32.51 -11.08
C LEU A 40 -26.71 -33.54 -11.65
N GLY A 41 -26.47 -34.84 -11.47
CA GLY A 41 -27.35 -35.92 -11.99
C GLY A 41 -27.36 -36.00 -13.52
N ARG A 42 -26.28 -35.59 -14.20
CA ARG A 42 -26.16 -35.52 -15.66
C ARG A 42 -25.04 -36.39 -16.22
N GLN A 43 -25.05 -36.58 -17.53
CA GLN A 43 -23.98 -37.31 -18.22
C GLN A 43 -22.78 -36.40 -18.50
N PRO A 44 -21.50 -36.87 -18.33
CA PRO A 44 -20.32 -36.06 -18.51
C PRO A 44 -20.16 -35.42 -19.89
N GLU A 45 -20.68 -36.02 -20.93
CA GLU A 45 -20.59 -35.56 -22.32
C GLU A 45 -21.36 -34.27 -22.61
N HIS A 46 -22.29 -33.91 -21.73
CA HIS A 46 -23.15 -32.73 -21.88
C HIS A 46 -22.49 -31.44 -21.37
N PHE A 47 -21.30 -31.53 -20.77
CA PHE A 47 -20.60 -30.39 -20.20
C PHE A 47 -19.50 -29.90 -21.13
N LYS A 48 -19.86 -29.15 -22.15
CA LYS A 48 -18.94 -28.54 -23.08
C LYS A 48 -19.31 -27.08 -23.28
N LEU A 49 -18.33 -26.22 -23.13
CA LEU A 49 -18.41 -24.79 -23.36
C LEU A 49 -17.31 -24.42 -24.36
N ASP A 50 -17.58 -23.47 -25.25
CA ASP A 50 -16.58 -23.10 -26.24
C ASP A 50 -15.35 -22.44 -25.65
N ILE A 51 -15.55 -21.46 -24.75
CA ILE A 51 -14.44 -20.72 -24.13
C ILE A 51 -14.81 -20.36 -22.69
N ARG A 52 -13.85 -20.54 -21.78
CA ARG A 52 -13.93 -20.09 -20.39
C ARG A 52 -12.68 -19.29 -20.06
N PHE A 53 -12.90 -18.08 -19.54
CA PHE A 53 -11.85 -17.24 -18.99
C PHE A 53 -12.05 -17.10 -17.50
N GLU A 54 -10.95 -17.08 -16.76
CA GLU A 54 -10.98 -16.82 -15.33
C GLU A 54 -9.90 -15.79 -14.98
N HIS A 55 -10.31 -14.73 -14.31
CA HIS A 55 -9.42 -13.71 -13.82
C HIS A 55 -9.87 -13.28 -12.42
N SER A 56 -9.03 -13.53 -11.42
CA SER A 56 -9.33 -13.19 -10.03
C SER A 56 -10.62 -13.88 -9.54
N ASP A 57 -11.66 -13.09 -9.25
CA ASP A 57 -12.99 -13.54 -8.78
C ASP A 57 -14.06 -13.55 -9.89
N VAL A 58 -13.69 -13.27 -11.14
CA VAL A 58 -14.59 -13.22 -12.28
C VAL A 58 -14.32 -14.38 -13.24
N VAL A 59 -15.40 -15.00 -13.69
CA VAL A 59 -15.38 -16.02 -14.76
C VAL A 59 -16.21 -15.51 -15.91
N VAL A 60 -15.69 -15.60 -17.13
CA VAL A 60 -16.40 -15.30 -18.38
C VAL A 60 -16.58 -16.58 -19.17
N LEU A 61 -17.84 -16.95 -19.38
CA LEU A 61 -18.25 -18.10 -20.18
C LEU A 61 -18.69 -17.63 -21.54
N VAL A 62 -18.14 -18.17 -22.62
CA VAL A 62 -18.52 -17.79 -23.98
C VAL A 62 -18.96 -19.03 -24.75
N GLU A 63 -20.19 -18.96 -25.26
CA GLU A 63 -20.73 -19.93 -26.22
C GLU A 63 -20.85 -19.27 -27.58
N THR A 64 -20.38 -19.91 -28.65
CA THR A 64 -20.38 -19.37 -30.00
C THR A 64 -21.40 -20.10 -30.90
N LYS A 65 -22.25 -19.34 -31.59
CA LYS A 65 -23.25 -19.89 -32.50
C LYS A 65 -23.32 -19.10 -33.80
N PRO A 66 -23.57 -19.74 -34.95
CA PRO A 66 -23.72 -19.04 -36.23
C PRO A 66 -25.05 -18.28 -36.36
N ILE A 67 -26.07 -18.65 -35.59
CA ILE A 67 -27.40 -18.02 -35.52
C ILE A 67 -27.89 -18.26 -34.09
N PHE A 68 -28.44 -17.25 -33.44
CA PHE A 68 -29.00 -17.37 -32.11
C PHE A 68 -30.41 -17.94 -32.16
N VAL A 69 -30.66 -18.98 -31.36
CA VAL A 69 -31.98 -19.54 -31.09
C VAL A 69 -32.22 -19.60 -29.60
N GLU A 70 -33.48 -19.65 -29.17
CA GLU A 70 -33.87 -19.68 -27.74
C GLU A 70 -33.23 -20.84 -26.96
N LEU A 71 -32.95 -21.95 -27.65
CA LEU A 71 -32.28 -23.10 -27.04
C LEU A 71 -30.82 -22.79 -26.63
N ASP A 72 -30.12 -21.92 -27.38
CA ASP A 72 -28.74 -21.54 -27.08
C ASP A 72 -28.67 -20.70 -25.80
N GLU A 73 -29.63 -19.81 -25.59
CA GLU A 73 -29.74 -19.04 -24.35
C GLU A 73 -30.01 -19.94 -23.14
N LYS A 74 -30.87 -20.97 -23.30
CA LYS A 74 -31.11 -21.95 -22.26
C LYS A 74 -29.87 -22.78 -21.95
N GLN A 75 -29.13 -23.21 -22.96
CA GLN A 75 -27.89 -23.94 -22.79
C GLN A 75 -26.82 -23.10 -22.05
N LEU A 76 -26.63 -21.87 -22.44
CA LEU A 76 -25.72 -20.95 -21.77
C LEU A 76 -26.14 -20.69 -20.30
N ALA A 77 -27.46 -20.58 -20.04
CA ALA A 77 -28.00 -20.44 -18.71
C ALA A 77 -27.73 -21.67 -17.83
N GLU A 78 -27.72 -22.87 -18.42
CA GLU A 78 -27.36 -24.11 -17.71
C GLU A 78 -25.88 -24.11 -17.33
N TYR A 79 -24.96 -23.75 -18.24
CA TYR A 79 -23.53 -23.59 -17.94
C TYR A 79 -23.30 -22.60 -16.80
N LEU A 80 -24.05 -21.52 -16.80
CA LEU A 80 -23.99 -20.49 -15.78
C LEU A 80 -24.40 -21.02 -14.40
N GLN A 81 -25.43 -21.86 -14.33
CA GLN A 81 -25.86 -22.54 -13.11
C GLN A 81 -24.81 -23.54 -12.62
N GLU A 82 -24.19 -24.26 -13.52
CA GLU A 82 -23.18 -25.26 -13.21
C GLU A 82 -21.91 -24.60 -12.65
N GLU A 83 -21.49 -23.50 -13.27
CA GLU A 83 -20.36 -22.71 -12.76
C GLU A 83 -20.61 -22.19 -11.33
N ARG A 84 -21.85 -21.77 -11.04
CA ARG A 84 -22.21 -21.35 -9.68
C ARG A 84 -22.12 -22.46 -8.65
N VAL A 85 -22.46 -23.67 -9.01
CA VAL A 85 -22.39 -24.82 -8.11
C VAL A 85 -20.96 -25.18 -7.80
N LEU A 86 -20.07 -25.09 -8.82
CA LEU A 86 -18.67 -25.45 -8.70
C LEU A 86 -17.82 -24.36 -8.03
N HIS A 87 -18.10 -23.12 -8.36
CA HIS A 87 -17.33 -21.95 -7.93
C HIS A 87 -18.23 -20.95 -7.21
N TRP A 88 -18.81 -21.41 -6.15
CA TRP A 88 -19.70 -20.58 -5.31
C TRP A 88 -18.98 -19.31 -4.86
N GLY A 89 -19.58 -18.15 -5.20
CA GLY A 89 -19.04 -16.82 -4.85
C GLY A 89 -18.25 -16.12 -5.94
N LYS A 90 -17.88 -16.78 -7.03
CA LYS A 90 -17.32 -16.10 -8.20
C LYS A 90 -18.39 -15.29 -8.94
N LYS A 91 -17.96 -14.17 -9.48
CA LYS A 91 -18.76 -13.33 -10.37
C LYS A 91 -18.70 -13.95 -11.77
N ILE A 92 -19.86 -14.18 -12.40
CA ILE A 92 -19.90 -14.88 -13.70
C ILE A 92 -20.53 -14.00 -14.76
N ILE A 93 -19.85 -13.84 -15.88
CA ILE A 93 -20.37 -13.28 -17.12
C ILE A 93 -20.59 -14.41 -18.12
N ALA A 94 -21.77 -14.46 -18.71
CA ALA A 94 -22.07 -15.39 -19.80
C ALA A 94 -22.33 -14.64 -21.10
N ILE A 95 -21.64 -15.03 -22.15
CA ILE A 95 -21.66 -14.38 -23.47
C ILE A 95 -22.09 -15.40 -24.51
N LEU A 96 -23.12 -15.04 -25.28
CA LEU A 96 -23.49 -15.74 -26.50
C LEU A 96 -22.99 -14.91 -27.70
N ALA A 97 -22.00 -15.41 -28.40
CA ALA A 97 -21.34 -14.71 -29.50
C ALA A 97 -21.76 -15.29 -30.87
N ASN A 98 -22.22 -14.41 -31.78
CA ASN A 98 -22.53 -14.80 -33.15
C ASN A 98 -21.26 -14.86 -33.99
N THR A 99 -21.06 -15.98 -34.71
CA THR A 99 -19.87 -16.16 -35.56
C THR A 99 -20.03 -15.56 -36.96
N LYS A 100 -21.21 -15.10 -37.36
CA LYS A 100 -21.49 -14.57 -38.69
C LYS A 100 -21.64 -13.05 -38.72
N ASP A 101 -22.38 -12.47 -37.79
CA ASP A 101 -22.76 -11.06 -37.79
C ASP A 101 -22.16 -10.23 -36.64
N ASP A 102 -21.20 -10.80 -35.92
CA ASP A 102 -20.48 -10.17 -34.81
C ASP A 102 -21.34 -9.65 -33.65
N LYS A 103 -22.61 -10.05 -33.59
CA LYS A 103 -23.46 -9.72 -32.44
C LYS A 103 -23.13 -10.57 -31.25
N ILE A 104 -23.23 -9.99 -30.08
CA ILE A 104 -23.13 -10.72 -28.82
C ILE A 104 -24.28 -10.35 -27.87
N LYS A 105 -24.62 -11.28 -26.99
CA LYS A 105 -25.53 -11.06 -25.88
C LYS A 105 -24.79 -11.37 -24.60
N VAL A 106 -24.87 -10.47 -23.64
CA VAL A 106 -24.12 -10.55 -22.38
C VAL A 106 -25.08 -10.65 -21.21
N TRP A 107 -24.93 -11.70 -20.41
CA TRP A 107 -25.67 -11.88 -19.17
C TRP A 107 -24.74 -11.79 -17.98
N LYS A 108 -25.16 -11.03 -17.00
CA LYS A 108 -24.52 -10.95 -15.70
C LYS A 108 -25.21 -11.91 -14.74
N SER A 109 -24.42 -12.82 -14.18
CA SER A 109 -24.91 -13.78 -13.20
C SER A 109 -24.64 -13.25 -11.80
N PHE A 110 -25.62 -12.66 -11.17
CA PHE A 110 -25.57 -12.39 -9.76
C PHE A 110 -26.81 -12.97 -9.08
N VAL A 111 -26.57 -13.92 -8.20
CA VAL A 111 -27.54 -14.62 -7.31
C VAL A 111 -28.71 -15.27 -8.03
N ASP A 112 -29.68 -14.73 -8.55
CA ASP A 112 -30.85 -15.43 -9.13
C ASP A 112 -31.34 -14.83 -10.45
N ASP A 113 -30.70 -13.77 -10.90
CA ASP A 113 -31.21 -12.99 -12.00
C ASP A 113 -30.40 -13.17 -13.29
N LYS A 114 -31.07 -13.76 -14.27
CA LYS A 114 -30.62 -13.81 -15.65
C LYS A 114 -30.91 -12.46 -16.31
N HIS A 115 -30.15 -11.44 -15.99
CA HIS A 115 -30.32 -10.17 -16.65
C HIS A 115 -29.45 -10.13 -17.91
N LEU A 116 -30.10 -9.99 -19.05
CA LEU A 116 -29.45 -9.57 -20.28
C LEU A 116 -28.93 -8.15 -20.06
N LEU A 117 -27.62 -7.98 -20.14
CA LEU A 117 -27.01 -6.68 -19.90
C LEU A 117 -27.18 -5.76 -21.09
N VAL A 118 -26.70 -6.20 -22.25
CA VAL A 118 -26.72 -5.43 -23.49
C VAL A 118 -26.59 -6.35 -24.69
N ASP A 119 -27.23 -6.02 -25.81
CA ASP A 119 -26.85 -6.52 -27.15
C ASP A 119 -25.64 -5.68 -27.60
N GLU A 120 -24.49 -6.29 -27.64
CA GLU A 120 -23.25 -5.64 -28.04
C GLU A 120 -22.84 -6.10 -29.44
N THR A 121 -22.06 -5.27 -30.15
CA THR A 121 -21.53 -5.62 -31.47
C THR A 121 -20.08 -6.11 -31.40
N VAL A 122 -19.41 -5.92 -30.27
CA VAL A 122 -17.98 -6.24 -30.06
C VAL A 122 -17.78 -6.74 -28.63
N MET A 123 -17.04 -7.82 -28.46
CA MET A 123 -16.56 -8.22 -27.13
C MET A 123 -15.56 -7.19 -26.62
N ASP A 124 -15.67 -6.88 -25.36
CA ASP A 124 -14.81 -5.96 -24.67
C ASP A 124 -13.68 -6.69 -23.90
N THR A 125 -12.83 -5.93 -23.21
CA THR A 125 -11.72 -6.47 -22.43
C THR A 125 -12.20 -7.17 -21.16
N MET A 126 -11.31 -7.95 -20.53
CA MET A 126 -11.61 -8.60 -19.27
C MET A 126 -11.89 -7.57 -18.16
N GLU A 127 -11.19 -6.42 -18.19
CA GLU A 127 -11.42 -5.32 -17.25
C GLU A 127 -12.82 -4.75 -17.37
N HIS A 128 -13.37 -4.63 -18.59
CA HIS A 128 -14.74 -4.22 -18.80
C HIS A 128 -15.70 -5.19 -18.13
N TYR A 129 -15.57 -6.49 -18.37
CA TYR A 129 -16.46 -7.50 -17.77
C TYR A 129 -16.35 -7.58 -16.25
N VAL A 130 -15.17 -7.37 -15.70
CA VAL A 130 -14.97 -7.21 -14.25
C VAL A 130 -15.75 -6.00 -13.73
N SER A 131 -15.65 -4.87 -14.43
CA SER A 131 -16.33 -3.62 -14.04
C SER A 131 -17.86 -3.70 -14.06
N LEU A 132 -18.45 -4.62 -14.83
CA LEU A 132 -19.90 -4.82 -14.88
C LEU A 132 -20.50 -5.33 -13.55
N PHE A 133 -19.71 -5.94 -12.69
CA PHE A 133 -20.14 -6.34 -11.36
C PHE A 133 -20.04 -5.20 -10.34
N ASP A 134 -19.21 -4.22 -10.63
CA ASP A 134 -19.01 -3.03 -9.82
C ASP A 134 -19.68 -1.83 -10.48
N LEU A 135 -20.88 -2.02 -11.05
CA LEU A 135 -21.60 -1.07 -11.90
C LEU A 135 -21.64 0.38 -11.39
N ASN A 136 -21.19 0.63 -10.18
CA ASN A 136 -21.17 1.96 -9.57
C ASN A 136 -19.93 2.28 -8.77
N LYS A 137 -18.93 1.39 -8.75
CA LYS A 137 -17.61 1.63 -8.19
C LYS A 137 -16.58 1.40 -9.27
N SER A 138 -16.47 2.32 -10.21
CA SER A 138 -15.32 2.35 -11.09
C SER A 138 -14.13 2.88 -10.31
N ASN A 139 -13.02 2.16 -10.30
CA ASN A 139 -11.77 2.71 -9.81
C ASN A 139 -11.33 3.82 -10.76
N ASP A 140 -11.51 5.07 -10.37
CA ASP A 140 -11.13 6.23 -11.18
C ASP A 140 -10.22 7.16 -10.37
N ARG A 141 -8.93 6.85 -10.44
CA ARG A 141 -7.88 7.57 -9.73
C ARG A 141 -7.85 9.06 -10.03
N GLU A 142 -8.03 9.44 -11.29
CA GLU A 142 -7.97 10.86 -11.70
C GLU A 142 -9.17 11.64 -11.16
N LYS A 143 -10.36 11.07 -11.26
CA LYS A 143 -11.56 11.68 -10.68
C LYS A 143 -11.46 11.81 -9.17
N VAL A 144 -11.04 10.77 -8.48
CA VAL A 144 -10.87 10.83 -7.01
C VAL A 144 -9.90 11.93 -6.64
N LEU A 145 -8.74 12.02 -7.28
CA LEU A 145 -7.76 13.07 -7.00
C LEU A 145 -8.32 14.47 -7.29
N LYS A 146 -8.97 14.66 -8.44
CA LYS A 146 -9.61 15.93 -8.79
C LYS A 146 -10.69 16.33 -7.78
N ASN A 147 -11.56 15.38 -7.43
CA ASN A 147 -12.66 15.61 -6.51
C ASN A 147 -12.17 15.79 -5.07
N THR A 148 -11.03 15.21 -4.70
CA THR A 148 -10.36 15.47 -3.43
C THR A 148 -10.03 16.95 -3.24
N TYR A 149 -9.59 17.64 -4.29
CA TYR A 149 -9.36 19.08 -4.25
C TYR A 149 -10.66 19.86 -4.01
N ALA A 150 -11.73 19.49 -4.73
CA ALA A 150 -13.04 20.14 -4.57
C ALA A 150 -13.60 19.95 -3.15
N LEU A 151 -13.51 18.72 -2.63
CA LEU A 151 -13.93 18.42 -1.25
C LEU A 151 -13.10 19.19 -0.22
N ASN A 152 -11.78 19.29 -0.42
CA ASN A 152 -10.93 20.07 0.47
C ASN A 152 -11.30 21.57 0.50
N GLU A 153 -11.64 22.15 -0.67
CA GLU A 153 -12.15 23.52 -0.78
C GLU A 153 -13.52 23.68 -0.11
N LEU A 154 -14.41 22.69 -0.25
CA LEU A 154 -15.70 22.66 0.45
C LEU A 154 -15.48 22.71 1.97
N LEU A 155 -14.62 21.85 2.50
CA LEU A 155 -14.29 21.81 3.92
C LEU A 155 -13.62 23.10 4.41
N HIS A 156 -12.82 23.76 3.55
CA HIS A 156 -12.24 25.05 3.83
C HIS A 156 -13.32 26.14 3.99
N LYS A 157 -14.28 26.18 3.07
CA LYS A 157 -15.43 27.11 3.14
C LYS A 157 -16.29 26.89 4.39
N LYS A 158 -16.32 25.68 4.93
CA LYS A 158 -17.02 25.34 6.18
C LYS A 158 -16.15 25.54 7.43
N ASP A 159 -14.99 26.18 7.30
CA ASP A 159 -14.02 26.44 8.39
C ASP A 159 -13.47 25.16 9.07
N ILE A 160 -13.54 24.00 8.45
CA ILE A 160 -12.93 22.79 9.00
C ILE A 160 -11.42 22.91 8.90
N LYS A 161 -10.74 22.79 10.05
CA LYS A 161 -9.28 22.92 10.15
C LYS A 161 -8.56 21.90 9.28
N GLU A 162 -7.52 22.31 8.58
CA GLU A 162 -6.72 21.41 7.72
C GLU A 162 -6.27 20.14 8.46
N SER A 163 -5.75 20.27 9.68
CA SER A 163 -5.28 19.15 10.50
C SER A 163 -6.37 18.15 10.91
N LEU A 164 -7.64 18.50 10.73
CA LEU A 164 -8.78 17.68 11.09
C LEU A 164 -9.41 17.00 9.88
N ARG A 165 -9.26 17.57 8.67
CA ARG A 165 -10.03 17.17 7.48
C ARG A 165 -9.88 15.71 7.14
N SER A 166 -8.66 15.17 7.13
CA SER A 166 -8.41 13.78 6.79
C SER A 166 -9.16 12.82 7.72
N GLN A 167 -9.06 13.03 9.02
CA GLN A 167 -9.75 12.19 10.01
C GLN A 167 -11.28 12.38 9.95
N PHE A 168 -11.75 13.62 9.72
CA PHE A 168 -13.17 13.95 9.57
C PHE A 168 -13.78 13.24 8.37
N VAL A 169 -13.14 13.34 7.19
CA VAL A 169 -13.60 12.68 5.96
C VAL A 169 -13.55 11.17 6.11
N GLY A 170 -12.48 10.62 6.70
CA GLY A 170 -12.37 9.20 6.96
C GLY A 170 -13.51 8.67 7.85
N THR A 171 -13.83 9.41 8.89
CA THR A 171 -14.96 9.09 9.79
C THR A 171 -16.31 9.11 9.04
N LEU A 172 -16.51 10.09 8.16
CA LEU A 172 -17.71 10.16 7.33
C LEU A 172 -17.77 9.06 6.29
N LEU A 173 -16.66 8.71 5.68
CA LEU A 173 -16.58 7.62 4.71
C LEU A 173 -17.00 6.28 5.34
N LEU A 174 -16.55 6.01 6.58
CA LEU A 174 -16.99 4.85 7.35
C LEU A 174 -18.49 4.86 7.59
N HIS A 175 -19.06 6.00 7.97
CA HIS A 175 -20.50 6.13 8.19
C HIS A 175 -21.29 5.97 6.89
N ILE A 176 -20.85 6.54 5.79
CA ILE A 176 -21.46 6.36 4.47
C ILE A 176 -21.44 4.89 4.05
N LYS A 177 -20.29 4.21 4.21
CA LYS A 177 -20.17 2.78 3.92
C LYS A 177 -21.19 1.94 4.72
N ASP A 178 -21.37 2.26 6.00
CA ASP A 178 -22.37 1.62 6.86
C ASP A 178 -23.80 1.92 6.42
N LEU A 179 -24.13 3.17 6.09
CA LEU A 179 -25.45 3.56 5.57
C LEU A 179 -25.78 2.85 4.27
N VAL A 180 -24.87 2.82 3.31
CA VAL A 180 -25.04 2.12 2.03
C VAL A 180 -25.33 0.64 2.26
N LYS A 181 -24.58 0.00 3.17
CA LYS A 181 -24.78 -1.39 3.54
C LYS A 181 -26.15 -1.63 4.19
N ARG A 182 -26.58 -0.77 5.13
CA ARG A 182 -27.88 -0.89 5.83
C ARG A 182 -29.06 -0.67 4.90
N ILE A 183 -28.91 0.23 3.92
CA ILE A 183 -29.94 0.46 2.89
C ILE A 183 -30.03 -0.72 1.91
N GLY A 184 -28.99 -1.54 1.84
CA GLY A 184 -28.91 -2.65 0.88
C GLY A 184 -28.75 -2.16 -0.56
N ALA A 185 -28.15 -0.98 -0.74
CA ALA A 185 -27.96 -0.39 -2.05
C ALA A 185 -26.95 -1.20 -2.88
N THR A 186 -27.32 -1.48 -4.12
CA THR A 186 -26.46 -2.11 -5.12
C THR A 186 -25.82 -1.09 -6.07
N GLN A 187 -26.28 0.17 -6.01
CA GLN A 187 -25.83 1.25 -6.88
C GLN A 187 -25.60 2.54 -6.08
N ILE A 188 -24.56 3.28 -6.47
CA ILE A 188 -24.24 4.60 -5.90
C ILE A 188 -24.63 5.67 -6.93
N ASP A 189 -25.83 6.22 -6.78
CA ASP A 189 -26.46 7.16 -7.68
C ASP A 189 -27.27 8.21 -6.93
N GLU A 190 -27.97 9.06 -7.67
CA GLU A 190 -28.83 10.10 -7.12
C GLU A 190 -29.99 9.51 -6.28
N GLU A 191 -30.52 8.34 -6.63
CA GLU A 191 -31.60 7.68 -5.87
C GLU A 191 -31.11 7.25 -4.47
N LEU A 192 -29.92 6.67 -4.39
CA LEU A 192 -29.29 6.34 -3.11
C LEU A 192 -29.02 7.59 -2.28
N LYS A 193 -28.49 8.65 -2.90
CA LYS A 193 -28.28 9.95 -2.25
C LYS A 193 -29.59 10.46 -1.64
N ASP A 194 -30.69 10.46 -2.42
CA ASP A 194 -31.99 10.94 -1.94
C ASP A 194 -32.52 10.07 -0.77
N LYS A 195 -32.32 8.75 -0.80
CA LYS A 195 -32.66 7.85 0.32
C LYS A 195 -31.85 8.17 1.58
N ILE A 196 -30.55 8.44 1.44
CA ILE A 196 -29.69 8.84 2.56
C ILE A 196 -30.13 10.20 3.11
N ASN A 197 -30.39 11.19 2.25
CA ASN A 197 -30.82 12.53 2.64
C ASN A 197 -32.18 12.50 3.35
N LEU A 198 -33.12 11.71 2.86
CA LEU A 198 -34.41 11.49 3.54
C LEU A 198 -34.20 10.97 4.97
N SER A 199 -33.22 10.10 5.18
CA SER A 199 -32.90 9.61 6.53
C SER A 199 -32.41 10.71 7.48
N PHE A 200 -31.90 11.84 6.95
CA PHE A 200 -31.43 12.99 7.72
C PHE A 200 -32.50 14.07 7.92
N GLU A 201 -33.55 14.10 7.11
CA GLU A 201 -34.59 15.15 7.18
C GLU A 201 -35.22 15.26 8.56
N LEU A 202 -35.46 14.11 9.21
CA LEU A 202 -36.07 14.05 10.54
C LEU A 202 -35.06 14.14 11.70
N LYS A 203 -33.76 14.22 11.40
CA LYS A 203 -32.70 14.26 12.42
C LYS A 203 -32.21 15.68 12.66
N SER A 204 -31.88 16.00 13.89
CA SER A 204 -31.11 17.17 14.26
C SER A 204 -29.61 16.92 14.00
N GLU A 205 -28.80 18.01 13.95
CA GLU A 205 -27.34 17.91 13.80
C GLU A 205 -26.69 17.06 14.92
N LYS A 206 -27.28 17.07 16.11
CA LYS A 206 -26.82 16.22 17.22
C LYS A 206 -27.07 14.74 16.93
N GLU A 207 -28.21 14.41 16.37
CA GLU A 207 -28.57 13.00 16.02
C GLU A 207 -27.74 12.49 14.83
N ILE A 208 -27.39 13.36 13.86
CA ILE A 208 -26.46 13.00 12.77
C ILE A 208 -25.10 12.62 13.37
N ARG A 209 -24.53 13.45 14.25
CA ARG A 209 -23.27 13.14 14.94
C ARG A 209 -23.35 11.86 15.78
N ALA A 210 -24.45 11.66 16.50
CA ALA A 210 -24.67 10.44 17.27
C ALA A 210 -24.75 9.19 16.37
N GLY A 211 -25.33 9.29 15.17
CA GLY A 211 -25.34 8.23 14.18
C GLY A 211 -23.93 7.84 13.72
N ILE A 212 -23.09 8.83 13.45
CA ILE A 212 -21.67 8.62 13.10
C ILE A 212 -20.92 7.93 14.26
N GLU A 213 -21.13 8.39 15.48
CA GLU A 213 -20.55 7.82 16.70
C GLU A 213 -20.95 6.35 16.89
N ASN A 214 -22.23 6.02 16.68
CA ASN A 214 -22.73 4.66 16.78
C ASN A 214 -22.07 3.74 15.74
N THR A 215 -21.93 4.20 14.48
CA THR A 215 -21.19 3.43 13.45
C THR A 215 -19.76 3.12 13.90
N LEU A 216 -19.02 4.11 14.42
CA LEU A 216 -17.65 3.88 14.92
C LEU A 216 -17.64 2.91 16.11
N THR A 217 -18.65 2.99 16.98
CA THR A 217 -18.78 2.11 18.13
C THR A 217 -18.98 0.65 17.72
N GLU A 218 -19.79 0.42 16.71
CA GLU A 218 -20.05 -0.91 16.15
C GLU A 218 -18.83 -1.46 15.40
N LEU A 219 -18.18 -0.63 14.56
CA LEU A 219 -16.98 -1.03 13.81
C LEU A 219 -15.80 -1.39 14.72
N LEU A 220 -15.68 -0.76 15.88
CA LEU A 220 -14.64 -1.05 16.86
C LEU A 220 -15.05 -2.14 17.86
N ASP A 221 -16.16 -2.83 17.66
CA ASP A 221 -16.59 -3.87 18.59
C ASP A 221 -15.59 -5.04 18.60
N GLY A 222 -15.24 -5.50 19.80
CA GLY A 222 -14.22 -6.53 20.00
C GLY A 222 -12.76 -6.04 19.89
N SER A 223 -12.51 -4.75 19.55
CA SER A 223 -11.15 -4.23 19.48
C SER A 223 -10.57 -3.89 20.86
N ASP A 224 -9.26 -4.08 21.00
CA ASP A 224 -8.50 -3.64 22.19
C ASP A 224 -8.60 -2.13 22.38
N ASN A 225 -8.85 -1.70 23.63
CA ASN A 225 -9.00 -0.29 23.99
C ASN A 225 -10.10 0.46 23.22
N LYS A 226 -11.18 -0.24 22.85
CA LYS A 226 -12.35 0.33 22.14
C LYS A 226 -12.77 1.69 22.71
N THR A 227 -13.01 1.79 24.01
CA THR A 227 -13.42 3.03 24.68
C THR A 227 -12.46 4.18 24.41
N LYS A 228 -11.14 3.94 24.50
CA LYS A 228 -10.13 4.97 24.26
C LYS A 228 -10.09 5.41 22.79
N LYS A 229 -10.21 4.46 21.86
CA LYS A 229 -10.28 4.75 20.42
C LYS A 229 -11.49 5.61 20.09
N ILE A 230 -12.67 5.25 20.57
CA ILE A 230 -13.89 6.02 20.38
C ILE A 230 -13.76 7.41 21.00
N GLU A 231 -13.30 7.51 22.25
CA GLU A 231 -13.08 8.79 22.93
C GLU A 231 -12.17 9.72 22.13
N LEU A 232 -11.09 9.20 21.56
CA LEU A 232 -10.17 9.99 20.74
C LEU A 232 -10.79 10.43 19.41
N LEU A 233 -11.50 9.54 18.73
CA LEU A 233 -12.21 9.87 17.48
C LEU A 233 -13.30 10.91 17.74
N GLN A 234 -14.08 10.77 18.82
CA GLN A 234 -15.05 11.77 19.26
C GLN A 234 -14.38 13.10 19.56
N ARG A 235 -13.38 13.11 20.44
CA ARG A 235 -12.70 14.32 20.90
C ARG A 235 -12.03 15.06 19.74
N ASN A 236 -11.37 14.36 18.87
CA ASN A 236 -10.61 14.96 17.79
C ASN A 236 -11.48 15.42 16.62
N VAL A 237 -12.62 14.76 16.37
CA VAL A 237 -13.46 15.01 15.20
C VAL A 237 -14.83 15.58 15.60
N LEU A 238 -15.69 14.79 16.23
CA LEU A 238 -17.09 15.09 16.40
C LEU A 238 -17.37 16.21 17.43
N THR A 239 -16.45 16.44 18.35
CA THR A 239 -16.57 17.51 19.36
C THR A 239 -15.79 18.78 19.01
N ASP A 240 -15.07 18.83 17.89
CA ASP A 240 -14.44 20.07 17.42
C ASP A 240 -15.49 21.19 17.26
N GLN A 241 -15.14 22.39 17.66
CA GLN A 241 -16.06 23.51 17.68
C GLN A 241 -16.67 23.82 16.30
N LYS A 242 -15.89 23.70 15.23
CA LYS A 242 -16.35 23.97 13.87
C LYS A 242 -17.23 22.84 13.34
N VAL A 243 -16.90 21.59 13.64
CA VAL A 243 -17.73 20.42 13.30
C VAL A 243 -19.07 20.48 14.05
N ARG A 244 -19.07 20.89 15.31
CA ARG A 244 -20.32 21.08 16.08
C ARG A 244 -21.18 22.23 15.57
N ALA A 245 -20.59 23.22 14.93
CA ALA A 245 -21.26 24.38 14.36
C ALA A 245 -21.88 24.11 12.97
N LEU A 246 -21.54 22.99 12.31
CA LEU A 246 -22.13 22.59 11.03
C LEU A 246 -23.64 22.45 11.16
N LYS A 247 -24.36 23.06 10.22
CA LYS A 247 -25.81 22.94 10.11
C LYS A 247 -26.17 21.67 9.32
N LYS A 248 -27.42 21.24 9.42
CA LYS A 248 -27.92 20.06 8.68
C LYS A 248 -27.58 20.13 7.18
N ALA A 249 -27.79 21.30 6.55
CA ALA A 249 -27.46 21.48 5.13
C ALA A 249 -25.97 21.28 4.83
N ASP A 250 -25.08 21.70 5.74
CA ASP A 250 -23.63 21.50 5.59
C ASP A 250 -23.26 20.02 5.68
N TRP A 251 -23.89 19.27 6.59
CA TRP A 251 -23.70 17.83 6.72
C TRP A 251 -24.14 17.10 5.45
N ILE A 252 -25.31 17.44 4.92
CA ILE A 252 -25.85 16.84 3.68
C ILE A 252 -24.89 17.15 2.51
N GLU A 253 -24.50 18.40 2.31
CA GLU A 253 -23.59 18.80 1.23
C GLU A 253 -22.24 18.05 1.28
N ILE A 254 -21.66 17.87 2.47
CA ILE A 254 -20.39 17.16 2.65
C ILE A 254 -20.59 15.65 2.39
N ILE A 255 -21.65 15.06 2.92
CA ILE A 255 -21.94 13.61 2.75
C ILE A 255 -22.23 13.30 1.29
N ASP A 256 -23.01 14.13 0.59
CA ASP A 256 -23.29 13.98 -0.84
C ASP A 256 -22.02 14.04 -1.68
N SER A 257 -21.15 15.00 -1.41
CA SER A 257 -19.87 15.12 -2.10
C SER A 257 -18.98 13.88 -1.84
N ILE A 258 -18.90 13.39 -0.60
CA ILE A 258 -18.13 12.17 -0.31
C ILE A 258 -18.75 10.96 -1.01
N LEU A 259 -20.07 10.81 -0.99
CA LEU A 259 -20.78 9.68 -1.58
C LEU A 259 -20.60 9.62 -3.12
N LEU A 260 -20.95 10.73 -3.80
CA LEU A 260 -21.02 10.77 -5.26
C LEU A 260 -19.70 11.07 -5.95
N ASP A 261 -18.83 11.86 -5.30
CA ASP A 261 -17.58 12.32 -5.91
C ASP A 261 -16.36 11.48 -5.50
N ILE A 262 -16.43 10.79 -4.35
CA ILE A 262 -15.31 10.00 -3.82
C ILE A 262 -15.68 8.53 -3.73
N TYR A 263 -16.64 8.16 -2.86
CA TYR A 263 -16.94 6.76 -2.55
C TYR A 263 -17.41 5.96 -3.77
N LYS A 264 -18.13 6.61 -4.70
CA LYS A 264 -18.55 6.04 -5.98
C LYS A 264 -17.39 5.54 -6.83
N TYR A 265 -16.24 6.18 -6.75
CA TYR A 265 -15.06 5.94 -7.59
C TYR A 265 -13.95 5.18 -6.86
N ILE A 266 -14.27 4.53 -5.74
CA ILE A 266 -13.33 3.71 -4.98
C ILE A 266 -13.99 2.39 -4.64
N ASP A 267 -13.56 1.31 -5.29
CA ASP A 267 -13.96 -0.04 -4.90
C ASP A 267 -13.05 -0.54 -3.75
N THR A 268 -13.52 -0.36 -2.52
CA THR A 268 -12.77 -0.75 -1.33
C THR A 268 -12.54 -2.26 -1.17
N ASP A 269 -13.13 -3.08 -2.01
CA ASP A 269 -13.00 -4.54 -1.97
C ASP A 269 -11.96 -5.04 -3.00
N SER A 270 -11.50 -4.18 -3.92
CA SER A 270 -10.41 -4.45 -4.86
C SER A 270 -9.06 -3.91 -4.35
N SER A 271 -7.96 -4.48 -4.82
CA SER A 271 -6.61 -3.98 -4.51
C SER A 271 -6.36 -2.58 -5.07
N GLU A 272 -6.79 -2.32 -6.29
CA GLU A 272 -6.68 -1.01 -6.94
C GLU A 272 -7.46 0.06 -6.18
N GLY A 273 -8.69 -0.26 -5.75
CA GLY A 273 -9.49 0.67 -4.96
C GLY A 273 -8.89 0.94 -3.58
N GLN A 274 -8.21 -0.03 -2.98
CA GLN A 274 -7.46 0.19 -1.75
C GLN A 274 -6.29 1.16 -1.97
N ASP A 275 -5.58 1.04 -3.09
CA ASP A 275 -4.51 1.97 -3.47
C ASP A 275 -5.05 3.38 -3.73
N ILE A 276 -6.20 3.50 -4.41
CA ILE A 276 -6.87 4.80 -4.65
C ILE A 276 -7.32 5.44 -3.33
N LEU A 277 -7.85 4.64 -2.42
CA LEU A 277 -8.24 5.11 -1.09
C LEU A 277 -7.05 5.66 -0.30
N ASN A 278 -5.93 4.97 -0.35
CA ASN A 278 -4.69 5.42 0.27
C ASN A 278 -4.21 6.74 -0.35
N LEU A 279 -4.19 6.85 -1.69
CA LEU A 279 -3.86 8.09 -2.41
C LEU A 279 -4.79 9.25 -2.04
N PHE A 280 -6.08 8.99 -1.88
CA PHE A 280 -7.05 9.98 -1.42
C PHE A 280 -6.64 10.57 -0.07
N PHE A 281 -6.30 9.73 0.91
CA PHE A 281 -5.87 10.20 2.22
C PHE A 281 -4.53 10.95 2.18
N ILE A 282 -3.59 10.50 1.35
CA ILE A 282 -2.33 11.21 1.14
C ILE A 282 -2.56 12.59 0.55
N ALA A 283 -3.44 12.72 -0.44
CA ALA A 283 -3.78 14.00 -1.03
C ALA A 283 -4.40 14.95 0.01
N PHE A 284 -5.25 14.46 0.90
CA PHE A 284 -5.75 15.24 2.04
C PHE A 284 -4.66 15.66 3.01
N ASN A 285 -3.75 14.76 3.35
CA ASN A 285 -2.66 15.01 4.29
C ASN A 285 -1.62 16.00 3.74
N LYS A 286 -1.46 16.10 2.43
CA LYS A 286 -0.59 17.11 1.79
C LYS A 286 -0.91 18.54 2.21
N TYR A 287 -2.17 18.85 2.49
CA TYR A 287 -2.61 20.18 2.90
C TYR A 287 -2.42 20.43 4.40
N THR A 288 -2.30 19.38 5.21
CA THR A 288 -2.09 19.49 6.66
C THR A 288 -0.63 19.74 7.03
N GLY A 289 0.30 19.52 6.12
CA GLY A 289 1.74 19.43 6.39
C GLY A 289 2.49 20.73 6.68
N LYS A 290 1.85 21.90 6.66
CA LYS A 290 2.53 23.17 7.05
C LYS A 290 2.62 23.38 8.57
N ALA A 291 1.79 22.70 9.35
CA ALA A 291 1.71 22.87 10.79
C ALA A 291 2.63 21.94 11.60
N ASP A 292 2.91 20.72 11.10
CA ASP A 292 3.75 19.72 11.79
C ASP A 292 4.99 19.39 10.97
N LYS A 293 6.06 20.15 11.17
CA LYS A 293 7.37 20.00 10.49
C LYS A 293 8.09 18.67 10.78
N ASN A 294 7.55 17.81 11.65
CA ASN A 294 8.20 16.58 12.13
C ASN A 294 7.57 15.29 11.61
N GLN A 295 6.45 15.32 10.91
CA GLN A 295 5.81 14.13 10.31
C GLN A 295 5.92 14.19 8.79
N ALA A 296 6.84 13.42 8.23
CA ALA A 296 6.91 13.15 6.80
C ALA A 296 6.12 11.88 6.50
N PHE A 297 5.05 12.00 5.70
CA PHE A 297 4.33 10.82 5.22
C PHE A 297 5.24 10.03 4.28
N THR A 298 5.29 8.72 4.48
CA THR A 298 6.01 7.82 3.59
C THR A 298 5.26 7.70 2.27
N PRO A 299 5.91 7.90 1.11
CA PRO A 299 5.27 7.69 -0.18
C PRO A 299 4.84 6.24 -0.38
N ASP A 300 3.67 6.02 -0.99
CA ASP A 300 3.07 4.69 -1.16
C ASP A 300 3.94 3.73 -1.92
N HIS A 301 4.54 4.19 -3.01
CA HIS A 301 5.44 3.36 -3.81
C HIS A 301 6.65 2.87 -3.01
N ILE A 302 7.10 3.63 -2.00
CA ILE A 302 8.18 3.20 -1.09
C ILE A 302 7.65 2.24 -0.03
N THR A 303 6.42 2.42 0.46
CA THR A 303 5.81 1.44 1.38
C THR A 303 5.58 0.11 0.67
N GLU A 304 5.15 0.12 -0.59
CA GLU A 304 5.02 -1.06 -1.44
C GLU A 304 6.36 -1.76 -1.64
N PHE A 305 7.39 -1.01 -2.06
CA PHE A 305 8.75 -1.53 -2.20
C PHE A 305 9.25 -2.22 -0.93
N MET A 306 9.08 -1.59 0.24
CA MET A 306 9.53 -2.17 1.50
C MET A 306 8.73 -3.43 1.90
N CYS A 307 7.44 -3.49 1.60
CA CYS A 307 6.64 -4.70 1.79
C CYS A 307 7.10 -5.85 0.87
N ARG A 308 7.45 -5.55 -0.39
CA ARG A 308 8.01 -6.54 -1.33
C ARG A 308 9.40 -6.99 -0.91
N LEU A 309 10.28 -6.04 -0.55
CA LEU A 309 11.64 -6.30 -0.08
C LEU A 309 11.69 -7.21 1.14
N THR A 310 10.71 -7.11 2.03
CA THR A 310 10.61 -7.93 3.23
C THR A 310 9.78 -9.21 3.03
N GLU A 311 9.26 -9.43 1.82
CA GLU A 311 8.46 -10.62 1.45
C GLU A 311 7.21 -10.75 2.34
N VAL A 312 6.44 -9.67 2.47
CA VAL A 312 5.15 -9.70 3.16
C VAL A 312 4.21 -10.65 2.45
N ASP A 313 3.65 -11.62 3.17
CA ASP A 313 2.64 -12.58 2.75
C ASP A 313 1.67 -12.89 3.90
N HIS A 314 0.55 -13.57 3.61
CA HIS A 314 -0.51 -13.87 4.58
C HIS A 314 -0.08 -14.73 5.78
N THR A 315 1.13 -15.30 5.76
CA THR A 315 1.68 -16.10 6.87
C THR A 315 2.47 -15.29 7.87
N LYS A 316 2.77 -14.02 7.56
CA LYS A 316 3.65 -13.15 8.34
C LYS A 316 2.84 -12.25 9.28
N ARG A 317 3.44 -11.91 10.40
CA ARG A 317 2.97 -10.83 11.28
C ARG A 317 3.82 -9.61 11.08
N VAL A 318 3.19 -8.49 10.75
CA VAL A 318 3.84 -7.22 10.45
C VAL A 318 3.62 -6.23 11.59
N LEU A 319 4.70 -5.59 12.02
CA LEU A 319 4.68 -4.55 13.05
C LEU A 319 5.27 -3.26 12.50
N ASP A 320 4.58 -2.14 12.72
CA ASP A 320 5.17 -0.81 12.61
C ASP A 320 5.23 -0.14 13.99
N GLY A 321 6.45 0.07 14.48
CA GLY A 321 6.69 0.66 15.81
C GLY A 321 6.51 2.17 15.89
N THR A 322 6.26 2.85 14.77
CA THR A 322 6.11 4.30 14.62
C THR A 322 5.12 4.62 13.50
N CYS A 323 3.92 4.01 13.58
CA CYS A 323 3.08 3.81 12.40
C CYS A 323 2.47 5.09 11.80
N GLY A 324 2.49 6.21 12.49
CA GLY A 324 1.97 7.47 11.96
C GLY A 324 0.51 7.32 11.49
N SER A 325 0.27 7.49 10.18
CA SER A 325 -1.03 7.27 9.54
C SER A 325 -1.35 5.81 9.23
N ALA A 326 -0.45 4.86 9.56
CA ALA A 326 -0.52 3.44 9.26
C ALA A 326 -0.31 3.06 7.77
N SER A 327 0.37 3.88 6.98
CA SER A 327 0.58 3.60 5.54
C SER A 327 1.28 2.26 5.30
N PHE A 328 2.32 1.90 6.06
CA PHE A 328 2.95 0.58 5.99
C PHE A 328 2.00 -0.56 6.33
N LEU A 329 1.17 -0.38 7.36
CA LEU A 329 0.25 -1.41 7.83
C LEU A 329 -0.89 -1.64 6.85
N VAL A 330 -1.41 -0.57 6.24
CA VAL A 330 -2.41 -0.67 5.17
C VAL A 330 -1.82 -1.41 3.98
N GLN A 331 -0.63 -1.02 3.51
CA GLN A 331 0.02 -1.67 2.38
C GLN A 331 0.34 -3.15 2.66
N ALA A 332 0.84 -3.47 3.85
CA ALA A 332 1.07 -4.85 4.26
C ALA A 332 -0.22 -5.66 4.27
N MET A 333 -1.29 -5.12 4.86
CA MET A 333 -2.59 -5.79 4.91
C MET A 333 -3.18 -6.04 3.52
N VAL A 334 -3.15 -5.05 2.63
CA VAL A 334 -3.62 -5.19 1.24
C VAL A 334 -2.87 -6.31 0.52
N LYS A 335 -1.53 -6.34 0.67
CA LYS A 335 -0.69 -7.38 0.08
C LYS A 335 -1.01 -8.78 0.66
N GLU A 336 -1.14 -8.89 1.98
CA GLU A 336 -1.51 -10.17 2.63
C GLU A 336 -2.90 -10.64 2.20
N LEU A 337 -3.89 -9.74 2.10
CA LEU A 337 -5.25 -10.06 1.66
C LEU A 337 -5.29 -10.52 0.19
N ALA A 338 -4.45 -9.95 -0.67
CA ALA A 338 -4.28 -10.41 -2.05
C ALA A 338 -3.63 -11.79 -2.09
N ASP A 339 -2.58 -12.01 -1.30
CA ASP A 339 -1.86 -13.28 -1.19
C ASP A 339 -2.75 -14.43 -0.68
N CYS A 340 -3.72 -14.17 0.19
CA CYS A 340 -4.70 -15.16 0.66
C CYS A 340 -5.51 -15.83 -0.47
N ARG A 341 -5.56 -15.22 -1.65
CA ARG A 341 -6.31 -15.74 -2.80
C ARG A 341 -5.51 -16.75 -3.62
N ILE A 342 -4.18 -16.77 -3.45
CA ILE A 342 -3.29 -17.60 -4.26
C ILE A 342 -3.33 -19.05 -3.78
N GLY A 343 -3.87 -19.94 -4.62
CA GLY A 343 -3.90 -21.38 -4.37
C GLY A 343 -4.90 -21.86 -3.31
N HIS A 344 -5.83 -21.01 -2.87
CA HIS A 344 -6.84 -21.33 -1.86
C HIS A 344 -8.26 -21.27 -2.42
N THR A 345 -9.14 -22.09 -1.90
CA THR A 345 -10.59 -22.00 -2.15
C THR A 345 -11.17 -20.72 -1.54
N GLU A 346 -12.36 -20.33 -1.96
CA GLU A 346 -13.00 -19.12 -1.44
C GLU A 346 -13.24 -19.19 0.08
N ALA A 347 -13.67 -20.34 0.60
CA ALA A 347 -13.87 -20.53 2.03
C ALA A 347 -12.54 -20.39 2.81
N GLU A 348 -11.46 -20.97 2.32
CA GLU A 348 -10.12 -20.84 2.88
C GLU A 348 -9.63 -19.40 2.79
N THR A 349 -9.78 -18.76 1.62
CA THR A 349 -9.44 -17.34 1.41
C THR A 349 -10.12 -16.45 2.43
N LYS A 350 -11.42 -16.62 2.64
CA LYS A 350 -12.19 -15.83 3.61
C LYS A 350 -11.72 -16.06 5.05
N ALA A 351 -11.41 -17.31 5.40
CA ALA A 351 -10.86 -17.65 6.71
C ALA A 351 -9.48 -17.03 6.92
N LEU A 352 -8.59 -17.12 5.91
CA LEU A 352 -7.25 -16.52 5.93
C LEU A 352 -7.32 -15.00 6.02
N GLN A 353 -8.15 -14.35 5.22
CA GLN A 353 -8.36 -12.90 5.28
C GLN A 353 -8.87 -12.43 6.63
N THR A 354 -9.78 -13.20 7.26
CA THR A 354 -10.26 -12.90 8.61
C THR A 354 -9.12 -12.99 9.63
N ARG A 355 -8.25 -14.00 9.50
CA ARG A 355 -7.07 -14.15 10.35
C ARG A 355 -6.08 -13.01 10.14
N VAL A 356 -5.77 -12.65 8.89
CA VAL A 356 -4.88 -11.53 8.56
C VAL A 356 -5.33 -10.25 9.26
N LYS A 357 -6.60 -9.89 9.07
CA LYS A 357 -7.18 -8.69 9.69
C LYS A 357 -7.13 -8.71 11.21
N LYS A 358 -7.25 -9.87 11.83
CA LYS A 358 -7.30 -10.01 13.29
C LYS A 358 -5.92 -10.16 13.94
N GLU A 359 -4.98 -10.85 13.28
CA GLU A 359 -3.80 -11.40 13.96
C GLU A 359 -2.46 -11.04 13.31
N ASN A 360 -2.44 -10.42 12.11
CA ASN A 360 -1.18 -10.21 11.40
C ASN A 360 -0.65 -8.78 11.48
N ILE A 361 -1.51 -7.78 11.66
CA ILE A 361 -1.15 -6.37 11.51
C ILE A 361 -1.12 -5.66 12.87
N TYR A 362 0.02 -5.08 13.24
CA TYR A 362 0.25 -4.43 14.52
C TYR A 362 0.91 -3.07 14.35
N GLY A 363 0.48 -2.07 15.13
CA GLY A 363 1.04 -0.73 15.08
C GLY A 363 1.20 -0.06 16.44
N ILE A 364 2.16 0.86 16.53
CA ILE A 364 2.35 1.70 17.71
C ILE A 364 2.52 3.14 17.25
N GLU A 365 1.76 4.05 17.86
CA GLU A 365 1.85 5.48 17.58
C GLU A 365 1.79 6.29 18.89
N VAL A 366 2.70 7.24 19.01
CA VAL A 366 2.86 8.03 20.25
C VAL A 366 2.01 9.30 20.22
N GLU A 367 1.73 9.83 19.05
CA GLU A 367 1.00 11.09 18.87
C GLU A 367 -0.50 10.79 18.71
N GLU A 368 -1.34 11.39 19.58
CA GLU A 368 -2.78 11.08 19.64
C GLU A 368 -3.54 11.34 18.33
N LYS A 369 -3.16 12.39 17.57
CA LYS A 369 -3.85 12.70 16.30
C LYS A 369 -3.48 11.69 15.21
N ALA A 370 -2.19 11.35 15.10
CA ALA A 370 -1.72 10.35 14.16
C ALA A 370 -2.29 8.97 14.52
N PHE A 371 -2.38 8.63 15.80
CA PHE A 371 -3.07 7.43 16.27
C PHE A 371 -4.55 7.40 15.85
N GLY A 372 -5.29 8.50 16.01
CA GLY A 372 -6.67 8.58 15.53
C GLY A 372 -6.78 8.38 14.03
N LEU A 373 -5.84 8.95 13.27
CA LEU A 373 -5.77 8.78 11.81
C LEU A 373 -5.44 7.32 11.43
N SER A 374 -4.47 6.70 12.11
CA SER A 374 -4.11 5.30 11.86
C SER A 374 -5.27 4.33 12.11
N VAL A 375 -6.00 4.53 13.22
CA VAL A 375 -7.21 3.73 13.52
C VAL A 375 -8.26 3.92 12.43
N THR A 376 -8.51 5.16 12.00
CA THR A 376 -9.48 5.46 10.94
C THR A 376 -9.06 4.78 9.62
N ASN A 377 -7.80 4.90 9.23
CA ASN A 377 -7.28 4.27 8.00
C ASN A 377 -7.44 2.76 8.03
N MET A 378 -7.05 2.10 9.11
CA MET A 378 -7.19 0.66 9.25
C MET A 378 -8.66 0.21 9.16
N LEU A 379 -9.57 0.94 9.82
CA LEU A 379 -11.02 0.65 9.75
C LEU A 379 -11.58 0.79 8.32
N ILE A 380 -11.19 1.83 7.59
CA ILE A 380 -11.65 2.07 6.21
C ILE A 380 -11.21 0.93 5.30
N HIS A 381 -9.98 0.46 5.47
CA HIS A 381 -9.43 -0.67 4.73
C HIS A 381 -9.95 -2.04 5.22
N GLY A 382 -10.88 -2.04 6.16
CA GLY A 382 -11.61 -3.23 6.59
C GLY A 382 -10.99 -4.01 7.75
N ASP A 383 -9.98 -3.43 8.43
CA ASP A 383 -9.46 -3.99 9.68
C ASP A 383 -10.36 -3.57 10.85
N GLY A 384 -11.33 -4.44 11.18
CA GLY A 384 -12.26 -4.18 12.28
C GLY A 384 -11.66 -4.33 13.68
N ASN A 385 -10.47 -4.92 13.81
CA ASN A 385 -9.89 -5.22 15.13
C ASN A 385 -8.75 -4.29 15.53
N SER A 386 -8.17 -3.57 14.59
CA SER A 386 -7.12 -2.56 14.72
C SER A 386 -6.18 -2.77 15.93
N ASN A 387 -5.16 -3.62 15.77
CA ASN A 387 -4.12 -3.82 16.78
C ASN A 387 -3.14 -2.62 16.79
N ILE A 388 -3.69 -1.41 16.92
CA ILE A 388 -2.91 -0.19 17.04
C ILE A 388 -2.90 0.25 18.51
N LYS A 389 -1.69 0.50 19.04
CA LYS A 389 -1.46 0.90 20.43
C LYS A 389 -1.02 2.36 20.50
N LEU A 390 -1.68 3.14 21.33
CA LEU A 390 -1.22 4.50 21.65
C LEU A 390 -0.09 4.44 22.67
N GLY A 391 1.02 5.08 22.36
CA GLY A 391 2.17 5.21 23.27
C GLY A 391 3.52 5.09 22.54
N SER A 392 4.60 5.23 23.28
CA SER A 392 5.93 5.03 22.73
C SER A 392 6.26 3.55 22.54
N CYS A 393 6.86 3.15 21.42
CA CYS A 393 7.31 1.78 21.21
C CYS A 393 8.27 1.32 22.32
N PHE A 394 9.08 2.20 22.89
CA PHE A 394 9.99 1.90 24.00
C PHE A 394 9.27 1.53 25.31
N GLU A 395 7.98 1.83 25.43
CA GLU A 395 7.13 1.54 26.57
C GLU A 395 6.16 0.37 26.32
N GLN A 396 6.01 -0.04 25.05
CA GLN A 396 5.04 -1.07 24.63
C GLN A 396 5.70 -2.45 24.42
N LYS A 397 6.74 -2.78 25.18
CA LYS A 397 7.52 -4.01 25.02
C LYS A 397 6.67 -5.29 25.09
N THR A 398 5.70 -5.34 26.01
CA THR A 398 4.79 -6.49 26.14
C THR A 398 3.97 -6.66 24.88
N PHE A 399 3.36 -5.59 24.38
CA PHE A 399 2.59 -5.62 23.14
C PHE A 399 3.42 -6.10 21.92
N ILE A 400 4.68 -5.63 21.79
CA ILE A 400 5.60 -6.08 20.73
C ILE A 400 5.91 -7.58 20.87
N LYS A 401 6.10 -8.06 22.10
CA LYS A 401 6.35 -9.49 22.37
C LYS A 401 5.14 -10.37 22.09
N ASP A 402 3.94 -9.88 22.38
CA ASP A 402 2.69 -10.60 22.13
C ASP A 402 2.38 -10.64 20.63
N ALA A 403 2.68 -9.57 19.90
CA ALA A 403 2.61 -9.52 18.44
C ALA A 403 3.55 -10.55 17.78
N ASP A 404 4.72 -10.80 18.38
CA ASP A 404 5.74 -11.72 17.88
C ASP A 404 5.97 -11.59 16.36
N PRO A 405 6.40 -10.40 15.87
CA PRO A 405 6.43 -10.09 14.44
C PRO A 405 7.43 -10.95 13.67
N ASN A 406 7.14 -11.20 12.40
CA ASN A 406 8.06 -11.75 11.42
C ASN A 406 8.76 -10.63 10.65
N ILE A 407 8.04 -9.50 10.48
CA ILE A 407 8.47 -8.34 9.72
C ILE A 407 8.23 -7.08 10.54
N ILE A 408 9.19 -6.17 10.52
CA ILE A 408 9.06 -4.83 11.09
C ILE A 408 9.32 -3.82 9.99
N LEU A 409 8.36 -2.92 9.77
CA LEU A 409 8.46 -1.81 8.82
C LEU A 409 8.41 -0.51 9.59
N MET A 410 9.30 0.44 9.31
CA MET A 410 9.34 1.69 10.08
C MET A 410 9.83 2.89 9.28
N ASN A 411 9.25 4.04 9.60
CA ASN A 411 9.78 5.36 9.27
C ASN A 411 9.83 6.21 10.56
N PRO A 412 10.83 5.99 11.45
CA PRO A 412 10.89 6.65 12.75
C PRO A 412 11.24 8.13 12.61
N PRO A 413 10.99 8.97 13.64
CA PRO A 413 11.41 10.37 13.63
C PRO A 413 12.94 10.50 13.59
N TYR A 414 13.48 11.24 12.61
CA TYR A 414 14.92 11.26 12.31
C TYR A 414 15.75 12.14 13.22
N ASN A 415 15.19 13.26 13.65
CA ASN A 415 15.96 14.29 14.37
C ASN A 415 15.49 14.52 15.79
N ALA A 416 14.27 14.11 16.12
CA ALA A 416 13.72 14.28 17.44
C ALA A 416 14.18 13.15 18.37
N LYS A 417 14.53 13.51 19.62
CA LYS A 417 14.80 12.53 20.66
C LYS A 417 13.58 11.65 20.89
N PRO A 418 13.73 10.32 20.83
CA PRO A 418 12.60 9.42 20.99
C PRO A 418 11.90 9.60 22.35
N ILE A 419 10.58 9.67 22.32
CA ILE A 419 9.76 9.76 23.52
C ILE A 419 9.83 8.41 24.26
N GLY A 420 9.93 8.43 25.59
CA GLY A 420 9.97 7.20 26.39
C GLY A 420 11.27 6.40 26.30
N ILE A 421 12.30 6.88 25.56
CA ILE A 421 13.57 6.16 25.42
C ILE A 421 14.23 5.88 26.78
N PRO A 422 14.51 4.61 27.13
CA PRO A 422 15.13 4.25 28.41
C PRO A 422 16.56 4.80 28.55
N ALA A 423 17.02 4.96 29.80
CA ALA A 423 18.37 5.45 30.10
C ALA A 423 19.47 4.53 29.54
N SER A 424 19.22 3.22 29.48
CA SER A 424 20.13 2.21 28.93
C SER A 424 20.49 2.44 27.46
N TYR A 425 19.60 3.04 26.69
CA TYR A 425 19.84 3.37 25.28
C TYR A 425 20.60 4.70 25.08
N LYS A 426 20.82 5.45 26.15
CA LYS A 426 21.53 6.73 26.14
C LYS A 426 22.94 6.66 26.72
N THR A 427 23.53 5.48 26.87
CA THR A 427 24.83 5.27 27.50
C THR A 427 25.97 5.95 26.73
N SER A 428 25.93 5.89 25.40
CA SER A 428 26.90 6.56 24.51
C SER A 428 26.71 8.08 24.39
N TRP A 429 25.58 8.62 24.89
CA TRP A 429 25.22 10.04 24.73
C TRP A 429 25.95 10.91 25.74
N THR A 430 26.44 12.05 25.29
CA THR A 430 27.01 13.07 26.17
C THR A 430 25.93 13.69 27.08
N SER A 431 26.36 14.34 28.17
CA SER A 431 25.43 15.03 29.09
C SER A 431 24.58 16.10 28.37
N LYS A 432 25.14 16.80 27.38
CA LYS A 432 24.43 17.78 26.54
C LYS A 432 23.37 17.10 25.67
N GLN A 433 23.70 15.97 25.02
CA GLN A 433 22.78 15.19 24.20
C GLN A 433 21.63 14.56 25.03
N LYS A 434 21.92 14.06 26.24
CA LYS A 434 20.90 13.55 27.15
C LYS A 434 19.85 14.59 27.54
N LYS A 435 20.29 15.85 27.70
CA LYS A 435 19.40 17.00 28.01
C LYS A 435 18.74 17.60 26.76
N GLY A 436 19.33 17.41 25.59
CA GLY A 436 18.86 17.96 24.32
C GLY A 436 17.58 17.29 23.80
N THR A 437 17.02 17.86 22.75
CA THR A 437 15.80 17.40 22.05
C THR A 437 16.11 16.58 20.80
N ALA A 438 17.36 16.54 20.35
CA ALA A 438 17.78 15.82 19.15
C ALA A 438 18.21 14.39 19.44
N ASP A 439 17.99 13.48 18.48
CA ASP A 439 18.54 12.13 18.47
C ASP A 439 19.95 12.14 17.85
N PRO A 440 21.03 11.89 18.63
CA PRO A 440 22.37 11.81 18.10
C PRO A 440 22.65 10.53 17.29
N THR A 441 21.77 9.53 17.34
CA THR A 441 21.90 8.26 16.61
C THR A 441 21.18 8.26 15.27
N LYS A 442 20.43 9.35 14.99
CA LYS A 442 19.66 9.51 13.75
C LYS A 442 18.71 8.35 13.44
N GLY A 443 18.03 7.84 14.47
CA GLY A 443 17.04 6.77 14.37
C GLY A 443 17.59 5.35 14.56
N LEU A 444 18.90 5.11 14.53
CA LEU A 444 19.47 3.76 14.74
C LEU A 444 19.08 3.15 16.09
N VAL A 445 18.83 3.97 17.10
CA VAL A 445 18.37 3.50 18.42
C VAL A 445 17.03 2.76 18.38
N PHE A 446 16.14 3.09 17.42
CA PHE A 446 14.91 2.33 17.22
C PHE A 446 15.21 0.91 16.73
N VAL A 447 16.09 0.76 15.76
CA VAL A 447 16.51 -0.55 15.24
C VAL A 447 17.12 -1.39 16.37
N ARG A 448 18.01 -0.80 17.18
CA ARG A 448 18.59 -1.48 18.34
C ARG A 448 17.53 -1.93 19.34
N TYR A 449 16.54 -1.10 19.62
CA TYR A 449 15.47 -1.47 20.55
C TYR A 449 14.70 -2.70 20.08
N PHE A 450 14.30 -2.75 18.81
CA PHE A 450 13.63 -3.92 18.25
C PHE A 450 14.54 -5.15 18.20
N SER A 451 15.81 -4.97 17.91
CA SER A 451 16.81 -6.04 18.01
C SER A 451 16.87 -6.64 19.42
N ASP A 452 16.92 -5.80 20.45
CA ASP A 452 16.93 -6.26 21.84
C ASP A 452 15.64 -7.02 22.22
N VAL A 453 14.47 -6.57 21.72
CA VAL A 453 13.20 -7.29 21.94
C VAL A 453 13.21 -8.66 21.26
N VAL A 454 13.70 -8.76 20.02
CA VAL A 454 13.86 -10.05 19.30
C VAL A 454 14.84 -10.97 20.05
N LYS A 455 15.93 -10.43 20.54
CA LYS A 455 16.91 -11.17 21.35
C LYS A 455 16.29 -11.74 22.64
N GLU A 456 15.42 -10.98 23.29
CA GLU A 456 14.67 -11.46 24.48
C GLU A 456 13.64 -12.54 24.11
N LEU A 457 12.93 -12.39 23.00
CA LEU A 457 12.01 -13.42 22.49
C LEU A 457 12.77 -14.71 22.19
N ASN A 458 13.92 -14.64 21.55
CA ASN A 458 14.75 -15.80 21.23
C ASN A 458 15.32 -16.48 22.48
N LYS A 459 15.68 -15.71 23.52
CA LYS A 459 16.04 -16.30 24.83
C LYS A 459 14.89 -17.11 25.42
N LYS A 460 13.65 -16.59 25.33
CA LYS A 460 12.45 -17.31 25.83
C LYS A 460 12.20 -18.57 24.99
N ARG A 461 12.30 -18.51 23.66
CA ARG A 461 12.18 -19.68 22.77
C ARG A 461 13.18 -20.76 23.11
N LYS A 462 14.44 -20.39 23.27
CA LYS A 462 15.50 -21.34 23.67
C LYS A 462 15.22 -22.04 25.01
N LEU A 463 14.66 -21.32 25.99
CA LEU A 463 14.26 -21.91 27.27
C LEU A 463 13.10 -22.90 27.08
N ASN A 464 12.23 -22.70 26.11
CA ASN A 464 11.12 -23.59 25.78
C ASN A 464 11.54 -24.75 24.84
N GLY A 465 12.80 -24.83 24.41
CA GLY A 465 13.25 -25.82 23.43
C GLY A 465 12.84 -25.50 21.97
N GLU A 466 12.42 -24.28 21.71
CA GLU A 466 12.04 -23.81 20.37
C GLU A 466 13.25 -23.24 19.63
N GLU A 467 13.18 -23.24 18.30
CA GLU A 467 14.21 -22.63 17.45
C GLU A 467 14.18 -21.08 17.54
N ASN A 468 15.34 -20.47 17.32
CA ASN A 468 15.44 -19.02 17.20
C ASN A 468 14.70 -18.54 15.96
N LYS A 469 13.94 -17.46 16.11
CA LYS A 469 13.27 -16.76 15.02
C LYS A 469 14.10 -15.56 14.59
N THR A 470 14.31 -15.41 13.29
CA THR A 470 14.81 -14.18 12.69
C THR A 470 13.65 -13.28 12.28
N VAL A 471 13.86 -11.97 12.35
CA VAL A 471 12.86 -10.97 11.99
C VAL A 471 13.46 -10.06 10.93
N LYS A 472 12.79 -9.89 9.79
CA LYS A 472 13.17 -8.91 8.77
C LYS A 472 12.72 -7.52 9.24
N LEU A 473 13.65 -6.57 9.27
CA LEU A 473 13.36 -5.18 9.61
C LEU A 473 13.80 -4.28 8.47
N ALA A 474 12.85 -3.62 7.81
CA ALA A 474 13.13 -2.56 6.84
C ALA A 474 12.78 -1.20 7.45
N VAL A 475 13.72 -0.27 7.38
CA VAL A 475 13.60 1.04 8.02
C VAL A 475 14.10 2.15 7.11
N LEU A 476 13.32 3.23 7.04
CA LEU A 476 13.77 4.48 6.42
C LEU A 476 14.54 5.30 7.46
N LEU A 477 15.76 5.68 7.12
CA LEU A 477 16.62 6.48 7.98
C LEU A 477 17.30 7.59 7.17
N PRO A 478 17.68 8.70 7.79
CA PRO A 478 18.41 9.77 7.09
C PRO A 478 19.81 9.29 6.69
N LEU A 479 20.31 9.73 5.53
CA LEU A 479 21.67 9.41 5.08
C LEU A 479 22.73 9.69 6.15
N ALA A 480 22.47 10.67 7.02
CA ALA A 480 23.39 11.03 8.11
C ALA A 480 23.73 9.86 9.06
N CYS A 481 22.86 8.85 9.21
CA CYS A 481 23.18 7.66 10.02
C CYS A 481 24.05 6.66 9.25
N ALA A 482 23.92 6.63 7.94
CA ALA A 482 24.70 5.74 7.08
C ALA A 482 26.16 6.20 6.91
N ILE A 483 26.37 7.49 6.66
CA ILE A 483 27.71 8.10 6.46
C ILE A 483 28.34 8.66 7.74
N GLY A 484 27.56 8.76 8.83
CA GLY A 484 28.00 9.43 10.04
C GLY A 484 29.18 8.74 10.73
N THR A 485 30.19 9.52 11.05
CA THR A 485 31.40 9.11 11.80
C THR A 485 31.34 9.47 13.28
N GLY A 486 30.20 10.02 13.74
CA GLY A 486 29.99 10.39 15.14
C GLY A 486 30.01 9.17 16.06
N LYS A 487 30.64 9.32 17.25
CA LYS A 487 30.79 8.23 18.23
C LYS A 487 29.48 7.51 18.58
N GLN A 488 28.37 8.23 18.61
CA GLN A 488 27.05 7.65 18.90
C GLN A 488 26.54 6.77 17.77
N ILE A 489 26.72 7.19 16.53
CA ILE A 489 26.34 6.43 15.34
C ILE A 489 27.20 5.17 15.22
N GLN A 490 28.52 5.30 15.34
CA GLN A 490 29.44 4.15 15.30
C GLN A 490 29.15 3.15 16.41
N TYR A 491 28.82 3.64 17.61
CA TYR A 491 28.42 2.79 18.73
C TYR A 491 27.17 1.98 18.41
N GLU A 492 26.12 2.61 17.85
CA GLU A 492 24.90 1.90 17.46
C GLU A 492 25.18 0.92 16.30
N LYS A 493 25.92 1.33 15.27
CA LYS A 493 26.31 0.44 14.15
C LYS A 493 27.02 -0.82 14.67
N ARG A 494 27.96 -0.68 15.60
CA ARG A 494 28.68 -1.81 16.19
C ARG A 494 27.72 -2.78 16.89
N LEU A 495 26.88 -2.29 17.79
CA LEU A 495 25.93 -3.13 18.53
C LEU A 495 24.92 -3.82 17.58
N LEU A 496 24.48 -3.11 16.55
CA LEU A 496 23.57 -3.68 15.56
C LEU A 496 24.22 -4.85 14.80
N LEU A 497 25.47 -4.71 14.36
CA LEU A 497 26.15 -5.78 13.63
C LEU A 497 26.56 -6.96 14.52
N GLU A 498 26.73 -6.76 15.82
CA GLU A 498 26.98 -7.86 16.78
C GLU A 498 25.80 -8.84 16.84
N ASP A 499 24.57 -8.34 16.84
CA ASP A 499 23.37 -9.15 17.03
C ASP A 499 22.54 -9.37 15.74
N ASN A 500 22.79 -8.61 14.67
CA ASN A 500 21.97 -8.61 13.47
C ASN A 500 22.81 -8.53 12.18
N THR A 501 22.22 -8.98 11.07
CA THR A 501 22.81 -8.83 9.74
C THR A 501 22.24 -7.61 9.04
N LEU A 502 23.11 -6.73 8.54
CA LEU A 502 22.74 -5.70 7.58
C LEU A 502 22.71 -6.34 6.18
N GLU A 503 21.52 -6.63 5.68
CA GLU A 503 21.32 -7.33 4.40
C GLU A 503 21.48 -6.41 3.21
N ALA A 504 20.89 -5.21 3.28
CA ALA A 504 20.91 -4.25 2.19
C ALA A 504 20.75 -2.80 2.67
N VAL A 505 21.26 -1.88 1.85
CA VAL A 505 21.01 -0.45 1.98
C VAL A 505 20.72 0.14 0.59
N PHE A 506 19.60 0.83 0.47
CA PHE A 506 19.16 1.49 -0.77
C PHE A 506 19.22 3.00 -0.58
N SER A 507 20.04 3.67 -1.39
CA SER A 507 20.13 5.13 -1.45
C SER A 507 18.94 5.68 -2.22
N LEU A 508 17.94 6.25 -1.53
CA LEU A 508 16.67 6.68 -2.12
C LEU A 508 16.74 8.09 -2.73
N PRO A 509 15.75 8.50 -3.56
CA PRO A 509 15.71 9.84 -4.16
C PRO A 509 15.76 10.96 -3.12
N GLY A 510 16.55 12.00 -3.38
CA GLY A 510 16.75 13.10 -2.44
C GLY A 510 15.49 13.92 -2.12
N GLU A 511 14.53 13.95 -3.05
CA GLU A 511 13.26 14.66 -2.91
C GLU A 511 12.07 13.73 -2.57
N MET A 512 12.33 12.51 -2.10
CA MET A 512 11.30 11.49 -1.87
C MET A 512 10.15 11.99 -0.99
N PHE A 513 10.42 12.77 0.03
CA PHE A 513 9.40 13.32 0.94
C PHE A 513 8.83 14.68 0.54
N TYR A 514 9.16 15.20 -0.66
CA TYR A 514 8.61 16.47 -1.10
C TYR A 514 7.09 16.38 -1.31
N PRO A 515 6.30 17.37 -0.85
CA PRO A 515 6.68 18.66 -0.26
C PRO A 515 6.83 18.65 1.28
N GLY A 516 6.64 17.52 1.96
CA GLY A 516 6.55 17.44 3.43
C GLY A 516 7.89 17.68 4.13
N ALA A 517 8.97 17.08 3.64
CA ALA A 517 10.31 17.23 4.20
C ALA A 517 11.38 17.25 3.11
N SER A 518 12.54 17.85 3.43
CA SER A 518 13.70 17.91 2.54
C SER A 518 14.86 17.02 3.03
N VAL A 519 14.54 15.91 3.68
CA VAL A 519 15.53 14.97 4.20
C VAL A 519 15.82 13.89 3.17
N CYS A 520 17.10 13.72 2.82
CA CYS A 520 17.55 12.58 2.05
C CYS A 520 17.61 11.35 2.94
N ALA A 521 16.96 10.27 2.51
CA ALA A 521 16.86 9.02 3.26
C ALA A 521 17.46 7.85 2.49
N CYS A 522 17.76 6.79 3.25
CA CYS A 522 18.03 5.45 2.73
C CYS A 522 17.07 4.45 3.37
N CYS A 523 16.81 3.35 2.66
CA CYS A 523 16.14 2.19 3.21
C CYS A 523 17.22 1.19 3.65
N MET A 524 17.21 0.79 4.91
CA MET A 524 18.08 -0.27 5.44
C MET A 524 17.26 -1.51 5.74
N LEU A 525 17.74 -2.66 5.28
CA LEU A 525 17.17 -3.96 5.57
C LEU A 525 18.08 -4.73 6.52
N PHE A 526 17.54 -5.13 7.65
CA PHE A 526 18.21 -5.98 8.62
C PHE A 526 17.50 -7.32 8.78
N THR A 527 18.30 -8.37 9.04
CA THR A 527 17.82 -9.62 9.63
C THR A 527 18.19 -9.60 11.12
N LEU A 528 17.19 -9.32 11.97
CA LEU A 528 17.36 -9.29 13.42
C LEU A 528 17.50 -10.71 13.98
N GLY A 529 18.36 -10.84 15.00
CA GLY A 529 18.64 -12.14 15.66
C GLY A 529 19.63 -13.02 14.92
N GLN A 530 20.31 -12.50 13.89
CA GLN A 530 21.40 -13.16 13.17
C GLN A 530 22.60 -12.24 13.09
N SER A 531 23.70 -12.55 13.76
CA SER A 531 24.92 -11.73 13.73
C SER A 531 25.46 -11.50 12.32
N HIS A 532 26.00 -10.30 12.07
CA HIS A 532 26.67 -9.96 10.80
C HIS A 532 27.96 -10.76 10.59
N VAL A 533 28.59 -11.17 11.68
CA VAL A 533 29.76 -12.06 11.65
C VAL A 533 29.30 -13.50 11.93
N LYS A 534 29.61 -14.41 11.04
CA LYS A 534 29.33 -15.84 11.20
C LYS A 534 30.19 -16.44 12.32
N ALA A 535 29.80 -17.63 12.80
CA ALA A 535 30.53 -18.35 13.84
C ALA A 535 31.99 -18.68 13.46
N ASP A 536 32.29 -18.81 12.16
CA ASP A 536 33.64 -19.02 11.62
C ASP A 536 34.46 -17.74 11.48
N GLY A 537 33.96 -16.60 11.92
CA GLY A 537 34.59 -15.27 11.80
C GLY A 537 34.37 -14.59 10.45
N THR A 538 33.66 -15.20 9.51
CA THR A 538 33.39 -14.59 8.20
C THR A 538 32.36 -13.47 8.34
N VAL A 539 32.71 -12.28 7.84
CA VAL A 539 31.78 -11.14 7.74
C VAL A 539 30.82 -11.39 6.58
N ARG A 540 29.52 -11.24 6.80
CA ARG A 540 28.48 -11.31 5.77
C ARG A 540 28.59 -10.10 4.85
N SER A 541 28.23 -10.27 3.60
CA SER A 541 28.18 -9.16 2.64
C SER A 541 26.86 -8.44 2.73
N THR A 542 26.93 -7.12 2.54
CA THR A 542 25.76 -6.24 2.44
C THR A 542 25.59 -5.81 0.99
N PHE A 543 24.37 -5.85 0.49
CA PHE A 543 24.01 -5.29 -0.82
C PHE A 543 23.76 -3.79 -0.71
N PHE A 544 24.23 -3.03 -1.69
CA PHE A 544 24.04 -1.59 -1.80
C PHE A 544 23.40 -1.26 -3.14
N GLY A 545 22.22 -0.60 -3.11
CA GLY A 545 21.49 -0.15 -4.29
C GLY A 545 21.51 1.37 -4.44
N TYR A 546 21.83 1.86 -5.64
CA TYR A 546 21.77 3.30 -5.99
C TYR A 546 20.40 3.60 -6.61
N CYS A 547 19.45 3.92 -5.78
CA CYS A 547 18.03 4.04 -6.10
C CYS A 547 17.57 5.51 -6.13
N LYS A 548 18.24 6.34 -6.92
CA LYS A 548 17.99 7.79 -6.97
C LYS A 548 16.87 8.20 -7.92
N ASP A 549 16.50 7.34 -8.86
CA ASP A 549 15.35 7.53 -9.75
C ASP A 549 14.26 6.52 -9.37
N ASP A 550 13.08 7.00 -9.07
CA ASP A 550 11.90 6.21 -8.74
C ASP A 550 10.75 6.46 -9.71
N GLY A 551 11.01 7.06 -10.87
CA GLY A 551 9.97 7.35 -11.86
C GLY A 551 9.00 8.45 -11.46
N PHE A 552 9.26 9.21 -10.38
CA PHE A 552 8.43 10.33 -9.96
C PHE A 552 9.16 11.66 -10.16
N VAL A 553 8.46 12.64 -10.72
CA VAL A 553 8.99 13.99 -10.92
C VAL A 553 8.25 15.03 -10.09
N LYS A 554 9.01 16.04 -9.64
CA LYS A 554 8.46 17.17 -8.92
C LYS A 554 7.70 18.10 -9.85
N LYS A 555 6.42 18.34 -9.57
CA LYS A 555 5.60 19.35 -10.25
C LYS A 555 5.15 20.41 -9.25
N LYS A 556 5.20 21.68 -9.70
CA LYS A 556 4.76 22.82 -8.88
C LYS A 556 3.30 22.61 -8.47
N ASN A 557 2.99 22.79 -7.20
CA ASN A 557 1.69 22.64 -6.57
C ASN A 557 1.09 21.20 -6.53
N LEU A 558 1.69 20.22 -7.23
CA LEU A 558 1.22 18.83 -7.28
C LEU A 558 2.07 17.87 -6.43
N GLY A 559 3.25 18.32 -5.97
CA GLY A 559 4.20 17.47 -5.29
C GLY A 559 4.97 16.59 -6.28
N ARG A 560 5.27 15.35 -5.90
CA ARG A 560 5.87 14.36 -6.80
C ARG A 560 4.76 13.61 -7.53
N VAL A 561 4.88 13.51 -8.85
CA VAL A 561 3.88 12.89 -9.73
C VAL A 561 4.55 11.74 -10.46
N GLU A 562 3.89 10.61 -10.49
CA GLU A 562 4.32 9.42 -11.20
C GLU A 562 4.45 9.69 -12.70
N GLN A 563 5.46 9.08 -13.32
CA GLN A 563 5.68 9.11 -14.76
C GLN A 563 5.25 7.79 -15.38
N PHE A 564 4.69 7.90 -16.57
CA PHE A 564 4.31 6.77 -17.40
C PHE A 564 5.16 6.76 -18.67
N ASP A 565 5.34 5.60 -19.26
CA ASP A 565 5.98 5.46 -20.58
C ASP A 565 5.02 5.84 -21.73
N GLU A 566 5.46 5.66 -22.97
CA GLU A 566 4.66 5.99 -24.16
C GLU A 566 3.43 5.09 -24.33
N ASP A 567 3.47 3.90 -23.74
CA ASP A 567 2.38 2.92 -23.76
C ASP A 567 1.42 3.07 -22.55
N GLY A 568 1.67 4.04 -21.68
CA GLY A 568 0.87 4.30 -20.48
C GLY A 568 1.20 3.44 -19.26
N ASN A 569 2.30 2.66 -19.30
CA ASN A 569 2.70 1.85 -18.15
C ASN A 569 3.48 2.69 -17.13
N SER A 570 3.31 2.36 -15.86
CA SER A 570 4.04 2.99 -14.76
C SER A 570 5.54 2.76 -14.88
N LYS A 571 6.33 3.84 -14.94
CA LYS A 571 7.80 3.74 -14.88
C LYS A 571 8.28 3.19 -13.55
N TRP A 572 7.57 3.49 -12.47
CA TRP A 572 7.89 2.99 -11.15
C TRP A 572 7.92 1.47 -11.09
N LYS A 573 6.93 0.79 -11.67
CA LYS A 573 6.86 -0.68 -11.62
C LYS A 573 8.09 -1.37 -12.24
N ALA A 574 8.58 -0.85 -13.35
CA ALA A 574 9.80 -1.34 -13.98
C ALA A 574 11.03 -1.08 -13.10
N ILE A 575 11.14 0.12 -12.52
CA ILE A 575 12.24 0.52 -11.64
C ILE A 575 12.23 -0.32 -10.36
N GLU A 576 11.08 -0.49 -9.72
CA GLU A 576 10.93 -1.31 -8.51
C GLU A 576 11.38 -2.76 -8.75
N ASN A 577 10.93 -3.34 -9.86
CA ASN A 577 11.33 -4.70 -10.24
C ASN A 577 12.84 -4.80 -10.47
N GLU A 578 13.46 -3.79 -11.09
CA GLU A 578 14.92 -3.76 -11.24
C GLU A 578 15.63 -3.69 -9.88
N TRP A 579 15.17 -2.86 -8.96
CA TRP A 579 15.80 -2.77 -7.63
C TRP A 579 15.74 -4.08 -6.86
N LEU A 580 14.58 -4.75 -6.89
CA LEU A 580 14.39 -6.05 -6.23
C LEU A 580 15.22 -7.15 -6.88
N ASP A 581 15.23 -7.23 -8.21
CA ASP A 581 16.01 -8.20 -8.96
C ASP A 581 17.52 -8.07 -8.72
N LEU A 582 18.05 -6.85 -8.72
CA LEU A 582 19.45 -6.57 -8.37
C LEU A 582 19.76 -7.04 -6.94
N TYR A 583 18.86 -6.80 -6.00
CA TYR A 583 19.03 -7.25 -4.61
C TYR A 583 18.96 -8.76 -4.48
N GLU A 584 17.97 -9.42 -5.05
CA GLU A 584 17.78 -10.87 -4.97
C GLU A 584 18.97 -11.63 -5.54
N ARG A 585 19.48 -11.20 -6.69
CA ARG A 585 20.65 -11.79 -7.33
C ARG A 585 21.97 -11.33 -6.73
N LYS A 586 21.97 -10.36 -5.81
CA LYS A 586 23.18 -9.68 -5.31
C LYS A 586 24.08 -9.23 -6.47
N ALA A 587 23.46 -8.70 -7.51
CA ALA A 587 24.16 -8.28 -8.72
C ALA A 587 24.96 -7.00 -8.46
N VAL A 588 26.19 -6.96 -8.99
CA VAL A 588 27.04 -5.76 -8.97
C VAL A 588 27.01 -5.16 -10.37
N VAL A 589 26.43 -3.96 -10.48
CA VAL A 589 26.26 -3.25 -11.74
C VAL A 589 26.78 -1.83 -11.60
N ASP A 590 27.70 -1.43 -12.50
CA ASP A 590 28.28 -0.09 -12.49
C ASP A 590 27.17 0.97 -12.56
N GLY A 591 27.25 1.95 -11.68
CA GLY A 591 26.26 3.04 -11.54
C GLY A 591 24.93 2.65 -10.87
N LYS A 592 24.72 1.37 -10.48
CA LYS A 592 23.45 0.89 -9.91
C LYS A 592 23.59 0.15 -8.57
N SER A 593 24.63 -0.66 -8.40
CA SER A 593 24.73 -1.52 -7.22
C SER A 593 26.15 -1.95 -6.89
N ALA A 594 26.36 -2.31 -5.62
CA ALA A 594 27.59 -2.88 -5.11
C ALA A 594 27.27 -3.95 -4.03
N VAL A 595 28.24 -4.81 -3.75
CA VAL A 595 28.18 -5.80 -2.66
C VAL A 595 29.50 -5.74 -1.91
N GLU A 596 29.45 -5.39 -0.61
CA GLU A 596 30.65 -5.21 0.20
C GLU A 596 30.48 -5.77 1.62
N LYS A 597 31.62 -6.05 2.26
CA LYS A 597 31.69 -6.40 3.68
C LYS A 597 31.93 -5.13 4.49
N VAL A 598 31.02 -4.81 5.38
CA VAL A 598 31.06 -3.57 6.15
C VAL A 598 31.15 -3.83 7.65
N ASP A 599 31.67 -2.84 8.36
CA ASP A 599 31.73 -2.78 9.81
C ASP A 599 31.09 -1.49 10.36
N SER A 600 31.28 -1.21 11.64
CA SER A 600 30.75 0.00 12.29
C SER A 600 31.41 1.31 11.86
N ASN A 601 32.61 1.24 11.26
CA ASN A 601 33.36 2.40 10.80
C ASN A 601 33.13 2.67 9.32
N SER A 602 32.58 1.69 8.62
CA SER A 602 32.28 1.78 7.19
C SER A 602 31.12 2.73 6.92
N GLU A 603 31.12 3.36 5.77
CA GLU A 603 29.93 4.01 5.24
C GLU A 603 28.91 2.95 4.78
N TRP A 604 27.64 3.15 5.08
CA TRP A 604 26.57 2.23 4.69
C TRP A 604 25.72 2.80 3.56
N LEU A 605 26.39 3.21 2.48
CA LEU A 605 25.75 3.76 1.28
C LEU A 605 26.35 3.18 0.00
N CYS A 606 25.54 3.08 -1.05
CA CYS A 606 25.95 2.59 -2.36
C CYS A 606 27.06 3.45 -2.98
N GLU A 607 26.97 4.77 -2.80
CA GLU A 607 27.88 5.76 -3.35
C GLU A 607 29.35 5.58 -2.91
N ALA A 608 29.57 4.90 -1.77
CA ALA A 608 30.93 4.60 -1.27
C ALA A 608 31.60 3.43 -2.01
N TYR A 609 30.82 2.56 -2.67
CA TYR A 609 31.31 1.29 -3.17
C TYR A 609 31.04 1.05 -4.66
N MET A 610 29.97 1.63 -5.21
CA MET A 610 29.64 1.43 -6.62
C MET A 610 30.66 2.07 -7.53
N LYS A 611 30.96 1.42 -8.63
CA LYS A 611 31.71 2.02 -9.71
C LYS A 611 30.81 2.96 -10.51
N THR A 612 31.37 4.10 -10.91
CA THR A 612 30.63 5.05 -11.75
C THR A 612 30.51 4.52 -13.17
N ASP A 613 29.30 4.49 -13.70
CA ASP A 613 29.06 4.19 -15.12
C ASP A 613 29.34 5.46 -15.95
N TYR A 614 30.49 5.47 -16.59
CA TYR A 614 30.90 6.57 -17.48
C TYR A 614 30.33 6.44 -18.90
N SER A 615 29.75 5.30 -19.27
CA SER A 615 29.28 5.02 -20.63
C SER A 615 28.10 5.91 -21.06
N LYS A 616 27.36 6.43 -20.09
CA LYS A 616 26.18 7.25 -20.30
C LYS A 616 26.44 8.75 -20.21
N LEU A 617 27.67 9.17 -19.85
CA LEU A 617 28.00 10.58 -19.72
C LEU A 617 28.21 11.22 -21.10
N THR A 618 27.51 12.31 -21.32
CA THR A 618 27.60 13.12 -22.52
C THR A 618 28.47 14.35 -22.28
N ALA A 619 28.94 14.99 -23.36
CA ALA A 619 29.64 16.27 -23.27
C ALA A 619 28.78 17.35 -22.56
N GLU A 620 27.46 17.28 -22.69
CA GLU A 620 26.53 18.20 -22.02
C GLU A 620 26.52 17.99 -20.51
N ASP A 621 26.64 16.76 -20.01
CA ASP A 621 26.71 16.46 -18.58
C ASP A 621 27.98 17.05 -17.95
N PHE A 622 29.11 16.94 -18.66
CA PHE A 622 30.36 17.58 -18.24
C PHE A 622 30.26 19.11 -18.25
N GLN A 623 29.65 19.67 -19.31
CA GLN A 623 29.44 21.12 -19.39
C GLN A 623 28.52 21.62 -18.28
N LYS A 624 27.46 20.90 -17.98
CA LYS A 624 26.53 21.22 -16.90
C LYS A 624 27.22 21.17 -15.53
N THR A 625 28.04 20.17 -15.31
CA THR A 625 28.81 20.02 -14.07
C THR A 625 29.81 21.19 -13.91
N LEU A 626 30.50 21.55 -14.98
CA LEU A 626 31.39 22.69 -15.00
C LEU A 626 30.64 23.99 -14.70
N ASN A 627 29.52 24.22 -15.35
CA ASN A 627 28.68 25.40 -15.11
C ASN A 627 28.18 25.49 -13.66
N ASN A 628 27.79 24.36 -13.07
CA ASN A 628 27.37 24.30 -11.67
C ASN A 628 28.54 24.60 -10.72
N TYR A 629 29.71 24.09 -11.02
CA TYR A 629 30.92 24.36 -10.24
C TYR A 629 31.33 25.83 -10.32
N LEU A 630 31.28 26.42 -11.50
CA LEU A 630 31.55 27.85 -11.67
C LEU A 630 30.52 28.70 -10.91
N ALA A 631 29.25 28.35 -10.98
CA ALA A 631 28.20 29.03 -10.21
C ALA A 631 28.41 28.90 -8.70
N TYR A 632 28.86 27.73 -8.23
CA TYR A 632 29.25 27.52 -6.84
C TYR A 632 30.43 28.43 -6.42
N LEU A 633 31.50 28.47 -7.23
CA LEU A 633 32.67 29.33 -6.94
C LEU A 633 32.27 30.80 -6.85
N VAL A 634 31.44 31.28 -7.78
CA VAL A 634 30.92 32.66 -7.74
C VAL A 634 30.09 32.91 -6.48
N LYS A 635 29.23 31.97 -6.09
CA LYS A 635 28.38 32.08 -4.90
C LYS A 635 29.20 32.13 -3.59
N GLU A 636 30.26 31.34 -3.50
CA GLU A 636 31.13 31.27 -2.34
C GLU A 636 32.16 32.43 -2.31
N GLY A 637 32.11 33.33 -3.29
CA GLY A 637 33.05 34.48 -3.37
C GLY A 637 34.46 34.10 -3.78
N ASN A 638 34.69 32.86 -4.20
CA ASN A 638 35.98 32.38 -4.72
C ASN A 638 36.14 32.72 -6.22
N VAL A 639 35.95 33.99 -6.56
CA VAL A 639 36.27 34.48 -7.90
C VAL A 639 37.74 34.86 -7.88
N TYR A 640 38.59 34.07 -8.53
CA TYR A 640 39.96 34.44 -8.75
C TYR A 640 40.00 35.70 -9.62
N GLU A 641 40.70 36.73 -9.20
CA GLU A 641 40.94 37.90 -10.02
C GLU A 641 41.71 37.48 -11.27
N SER A 642 41.32 38.03 -12.42
CA SER A 642 41.84 37.67 -13.75
C SER A 642 43.35 37.90 -13.95
N SER A 643 44.07 38.40 -12.95
CA SER A 643 45.53 38.62 -12.95
C SER A 643 46.36 37.34 -12.86
N ASP A 644 45.76 36.21 -12.41
CA ASP A 644 46.51 34.96 -12.20
C ASP A 644 46.42 33.97 -13.38
N LEU A 645 45.80 34.36 -14.49
CA LEU A 645 45.61 33.53 -15.68
C LEU A 645 46.64 33.82 -16.83
N TYR A 646 47.56 34.74 -16.64
CA TYR A 646 48.68 34.92 -17.57
C TYR A 646 49.84 34.03 -17.13
N VAL A 647 49.82 32.78 -17.54
CA VAL A 647 51.05 31.99 -17.63
C VAL A 647 51.76 32.44 -18.89
N ASP A 648 52.91 33.07 -18.70
CA ASP A 648 53.84 33.46 -19.74
C ASP A 648 54.09 32.32 -20.73
N GLY A 649 53.63 32.49 -21.93
CA GLY A 649 54.02 31.68 -23.07
C GLY A 649 55.04 32.42 -23.90
N GLU A 650 56.30 32.36 -23.49
CA GLU A 650 57.47 32.61 -24.36
C GLU A 650 58.72 31.88 -23.82
N GLN A 651 59.06 30.74 -24.44
CA GLN A 651 60.28 30.45 -25.20
C GLN A 651 60.37 28.97 -25.56
#